data_96b66124fac3ef07088cffc374da68a6
#
_entry.id   96b66124fac3ef07088cffc374da68a6
#
_cell.length_a   1.000
_cell.length_b   1.000
_cell.length_c   1.000
_cell.angle_alpha   90.00
_cell.angle_beta   90.00
_cell.angle_gamma   90.00
#
_symmetry.space_group_name_H-M   'P 1'
#
loop_
_entity.id
_entity.type
_entity.pdbx_description
1 polymer ?
#
loop_
_entity_poly.entity_id
_entity_poly.type
_entity_poly.pdbx_seq_one_letter_code
_entity_poly.pdbx_strand_id
1 'polypeptide(L)'
;MSNQIRILFVLLFTSFYIQAQESGIIEGKILSADGFPLPGIAIKLGKEAKTTQTDSNGEFNFVNFPTGSHTITLEGSGMKKQSKEIKVLANQTNFVEFRLVEDITTLKELVIKIKQTPNKKRETVLSGLDIKPIDLPQSIQIVSHHVIEQQQAIRLSDVIKNVNGVYVGSARGGAQESFWSRGYDMSSNNMFKNGFRFNNGSIPEVSSLERIEVLKGSAALLFGNVAPGGILNMVTKKPSFRKGGELSMQMGSNAFYKPSVDIYGPLNKTIAYRFTGSYENSESFRDVVKKERYYINPSVLFKASDKTEIILQGDYLHDNWTPDFGTAIIGKEIIDIPRNTYLGATWSNGQTRQASVSGLVKHEFNDNWKLNFNSSFQNYNRTSKGTERIQPKSNGDWERPLGQNKNLEQIIGEQISLQGNFVTGKIKHQLFTGVDFENSFAQAYTFTFDPKTYGSGNIFDFDNFDQGGAIPDGTNTKIVKTDTNRFGIYAQDLISLTDKFKVLAGLRWSWQEAQAKNLDLTKSPVAIKKDANRIDQAFTPKLGLVFQPTQDMSLFASYSNSFTPNTGTTADLKVIKPSIIDQYELGIKKDFWRGLLSTNITLYQIENSNLAQTAEFKADGSANTDTSIKVLSGSTKSKGVELDITARPTEGLSIMAGYSYNDMRYTKTSGLEGSFIVGDRLARTPANTANLSFFYTLPSGVLKGISFGANANYIGQRVGGWNNQYKATEANGIFDREIPLEAYTTIDVSAGYEWGKFSILCKLSNLTNELNYTVHENYSVNPIAPRQVMTALKYKF
;
A
#
# COMPACT_ATOMS: atom_id res chain seq x y z
N MET A 1 62.90 4.50 -73.58
CA MET A 1 61.52 4.85 -73.26
C MET A 1 60.52 3.89 -73.88
N SER A 2 60.57 2.61 -73.55
CA SER A 2 59.60 1.67 -74.18
C SER A 2 59.02 0.55 -73.23
N ASN A 3 59.56 0.35 -72.09
CA ASN A 3 59.00 -0.72 -71.21
C ASN A 3 58.11 -0.23 -70.05
N GLN A 4 58.15 1.05 -69.67
CA GLN A 4 57.30 1.58 -68.63
C GLN A 4 55.88 1.93 -69.06
N ILE A 5 55.65 2.19 -70.36
CA ILE A 5 54.36 2.51 -70.96
C ILE A 5 53.51 1.23 -71.14
N ARG A 6 54.13 0.08 -71.36
CA ARG A 6 53.38 -1.22 -71.52
C ARG A 6 52.85 -1.76 -70.16
N ILE A 7 53.51 -1.48 -69.05
CA ILE A 7 53.06 -1.88 -67.74
C ILE A 7 51.89 -0.98 -67.30
N LEU A 8 51.87 0.29 -67.62
CA LEU A 8 50.78 1.21 -67.29
C LEU A 8 49.48 0.88 -68.07
N PHE A 9 49.58 0.35 -69.34
CA PHE A 9 48.40 -0.06 -70.09
C PHE A 9 47.83 -1.43 -69.67
N VAL A 10 48.59 -2.32 -69.09
CA VAL A 10 48.11 -3.58 -68.52
C VAL A 10 47.44 -3.36 -67.15
N LEU A 11 47.90 -2.39 -66.35
CA LEU A 11 47.23 -2.00 -65.04
C LEU A 11 45.95 -1.18 -65.24
N LEU A 12 45.74 -0.57 -66.39
CA LEU A 12 44.50 0.15 -66.71
C LEU A 12 43.37 -0.73 -67.30
N PHE A 13 43.65 -1.95 -67.70
CA PHE A 13 42.64 -2.87 -68.26
C PHE A 13 42.21 -4.02 -67.30
N THR A 14 42.81 -4.12 -66.07
CA THR A 14 42.39 -5.08 -65.04
C THR A 14 41.42 -4.50 -64.01
N SER A 15 40.92 -3.25 -64.16
CA SER A 15 40.10 -2.56 -63.17
C SER A 15 38.63 -2.43 -63.50
N PHE A 16 38.05 -3.20 -64.43
CA PHE A 16 36.60 -3.15 -64.71
C PHE A 16 35.96 -4.52 -64.86
N TYR A 17 35.96 -5.33 -63.81
CA TYR A 17 34.88 -6.26 -63.50
C TYR A 17 34.38 -6.04 -62.12
N ILE A 18 33.82 -4.84 -61.82
CA ILE A 18 32.86 -4.69 -60.76
C ILE A 18 31.56 -5.26 -61.28
N GLN A 19 31.28 -6.51 -60.99
CA GLN A 19 29.93 -7.01 -61.08
C GLN A 19 29.06 -6.20 -60.09
N ALA A 20 28.26 -5.28 -60.61
CA ALA A 20 27.20 -4.64 -59.85
C ALA A 20 26.28 -5.77 -59.36
N GLN A 21 26.43 -6.15 -58.13
CA GLN A 21 25.55 -7.15 -57.51
C GLN A 21 24.15 -6.53 -57.45
N GLU A 22 23.21 -7.09 -58.19
CA GLU A 22 21.82 -6.64 -58.14
C GLU A 22 21.31 -6.67 -56.70
N SER A 23 20.73 -5.58 -56.26
CA SER A 23 20.26 -5.40 -54.89
C SER A 23 18.80 -4.98 -54.83
N GLY A 24 18.11 -5.31 -53.78
CA GLY A 24 16.75 -4.89 -53.41
C GLY A 24 16.66 -4.28 -52.04
N ILE A 25 15.47 -3.88 -51.68
CA ILE A 25 15.14 -3.33 -50.35
C ILE A 25 14.22 -4.32 -49.63
N ILE A 26 14.46 -4.52 -48.35
CA ILE A 26 13.55 -5.26 -47.47
C ILE A 26 13.01 -4.29 -46.43
N GLU A 27 11.71 -4.11 -46.38
CA GLU A 27 11.00 -3.39 -45.34
C GLU A 27 10.12 -4.34 -44.57
N GLY A 28 9.91 -4.09 -43.29
CA GLY A 28 9.02 -4.92 -42.50
C GLY A 28 8.54 -4.28 -41.25
N LYS A 29 7.54 -4.93 -40.66
CA LYS A 29 6.91 -4.51 -39.44
C LYS A 29 6.79 -5.69 -38.46
N ILE A 30 7.09 -5.44 -37.18
CA ILE A 30 6.99 -6.44 -36.13
C ILE A 30 5.94 -6.00 -35.12
N LEU A 31 4.95 -6.85 -34.95
CA LEU A 31 3.82 -6.63 -34.06
C LEU A 31 3.79 -7.71 -32.98
N SER A 32 3.19 -7.40 -31.81
CA SER A 32 2.80 -8.40 -30.81
C SER A 32 1.64 -9.27 -31.33
N ALA A 33 1.34 -10.36 -30.66
CA ALA A 33 0.16 -11.18 -30.96
C ALA A 33 -1.13 -10.33 -30.98
N ASP A 34 -1.20 -9.29 -30.15
CA ASP A 34 -2.33 -8.36 -30.03
C ASP A 34 -2.31 -7.20 -31.05
N GLY A 35 -1.35 -7.22 -32.01
CA GLY A 35 -1.27 -6.24 -33.09
C GLY A 35 -0.56 -4.93 -32.74
N PHE A 36 0.12 -4.82 -31.60
CA PHE A 36 0.88 -3.62 -31.22
C PHE A 36 2.30 -3.64 -31.80
N PRO A 37 2.84 -2.48 -32.24
CA PRO A 37 4.22 -2.38 -32.68
C PRO A 37 5.21 -2.79 -31.57
N LEU A 38 6.24 -3.56 -31.97
CA LEU A 38 7.31 -4.01 -31.08
C LEU A 38 8.62 -3.31 -31.43
N PRO A 39 9.00 -2.22 -30.73
CA PRO A 39 10.27 -1.54 -30.92
C PRO A 39 11.45 -2.28 -30.28
N GLY A 40 12.64 -2.11 -30.86
CA GLY A 40 13.89 -2.64 -30.31
C GLY A 40 14.08 -4.16 -30.47
N ILE A 41 13.29 -4.81 -31.34
CA ILE A 41 13.50 -6.22 -31.72
C ILE A 41 14.70 -6.31 -32.66
N ALA A 42 15.65 -7.16 -32.31
CA ALA A 42 16.81 -7.41 -33.17
C ALA A 42 16.44 -8.32 -34.33
N ILE A 43 16.74 -7.90 -35.54
CA ILE A 43 16.54 -8.63 -36.80
C ILE A 43 17.90 -9.00 -37.38
N LYS A 44 18.11 -10.29 -37.63
CA LYS A 44 19.29 -10.82 -38.31
C LYS A 44 18.88 -11.33 -39.68
N LEU A 45 19.62 -10.91 -40.73
CA LEU A 45 19.34 -11.25 -42.11
C LEU A 45 20.53 -11.93 -42.76
N GLY A 46 20.27 -13.11 -43.36
CA GLY A 46 21.22 -13.87 -44.15
C GLY A 46 22.34 -14.53 -43.35
N LYS A 47 23.24 -15.23 -44.07
CA LYS A 47 24.41 -15.93 -43.53
C LYS A 47 25.49 -14.97 -43.01
N GLU A 48 25.57 -13.77 -43.55
CA GLU A 48 26.53 -12.72 -43.18
C GLU A 48 26.08 -11.91 -41.94
N ALA A 49 24.95 -12.27 -41.36
CA ALA A 49 24.44 -11.72 -40.11
C ALA A 49 24.31 -10.18 -40.06
N LYS A 50 23.90 -9.53 -41.13
CA LYS A 50 23.53 -8.10 -41.06
C LYS A 50 22.39 -7.94 -40.04
N THR A 51 22.54 -7.01 -39.13
CA THR A 51 21.57 -6.78 -38.06
C THR A 51 20.99 -5.38 -38.11
N THR A 52 19.70 -5.27 -37.81
CA THR A 52 19.00 -4.01 -37.54
C THR A 52 18.07 -4.18 -36.35
N GLN A 53 17.44 -3.10 -35.92
CA GLN A 53 16.41 -3.15 -34.83
C GLN A 53 15.18 -2.39 -35.32
N THR A 54 14.01 -2.82 -34.85
CA THR A 54 12.77 -2.09 -35.08
C THR A 54 12.77 -0.73 -34.39
N ASP A 55 12.23 0.27 -35.08
CA ASP A 55 11.98 1.62 -34.58
C ASP A 55 10.76 1.70 -33.62
N SER A 56 10.33 2.93 -33.28
CA SER A 56 9.19 3.17 -32.42
C SER A 56 7.84 2.65 -32.95
N ASN A 57 7.72 2.47 -34.24
CA ASN A 57 6.53 1.98 -34.93
C ASN A 57 6.60 0.46 -35.17
N GLY A 58 7.65 -0.21 -34.68
CA GLY A 58 7.93 -1.61 -34.96
C GLY A 58 8.44 -1.87 -36.38
N GLU A 59 8.90 -0.86 -37.09
CA GLU A 59 9.33 -0.93 -38.46
C GLU A 59 10.83 -1.09 -38.57
N PHE A 60 11.29 -1.82 -39.61
CA PHE A 60 12.69 -2.01 -39.92
C PHE A 60 12.92 -2.01 -41.43
N ASN A 61 14.14 -1.66 -41.85
CA ASN A 61 14.55 -1.73 -43.24
C ASN A 61 15.99 -2.25 -43.39
N PHE A 62 16.24 -2.90 -44.54
CA PHE A 62 17.56 -3.22 -45.07
C PHE A 62 17.61 -2.70 -46.49
N VAL A 63 18.50 -1.77 -46.77
CA VAL A 63 18.72 -1.20 -48.10
C VAL A 63 19.94 -1.87 -48.74
N ASN A 64 19.95 -1.94 -50.07
CA ASN A 64 21.03 -2.49 -50.89
C ASN A 64 21.39 -3.94 -50.50
N PHE A 65 20.37 -4.80 -50.33
CA PHE A 65 20.57 -6.19 -49.99
C PHE A 65 20.64 -7.06 -51.21
N PRO A 66 21.59 -8.07 -51.31
CA PRO A 66 21.75 -8.91 -52.47
C PRO A 66 20.48 -9.66 -52.87
N THR A 67 20.26 -9.83 -54.18
CA THR A 67 19.13 -10.63 -54.69
C THR A 67 19.31 -12.12 -54.35
N GLY A 68 18.20 -12.83 -54.13
CA GLY A 68 18.20 -14.24 -53.78
C GLY A 68 17.29 -14.58 -52.60
N SER A 69 17.31 -15.84 -52.21
CA SER A 69 16.57 -16.29 -50.98
C SER A 69 17.41 -16.08 -49.71
N HIS A 70 16.85 -15.35 -48.77
CA HIS A 70 17.48 -15.03 -47.51
C HIS A 70 16.56 -15.36 -46.32
N THR A 71 17.14 -15.73 -45.21
CA THR A 71 16.37 -15.99 -43.98
C THR A 71 16.44 -14.79 -43.06
N ILE A 72 15.28 -14.23 -42.73
CA ILE A 72 15.12 -13.24 -41.66
C ILE A 72 14.92 -14.01 -40.36
N THR A 73 15.73 -13.73 -39.36
CA THR A 73 15.60 -14.29 -38.01
C THR A 73 15.38 -13.19 -37.01
N LEU A 74 14.35 -13.33 -36.18
CA LEU A 74 13.99 -12.41 -35.12
C LEU A 74 14.40 -13.00 -33.79
N GLU A 75 15.13 -12.20 -32.98
CA GLU A 75 15.50 -12.53 -31.62
C GLU A 75 15.12 -11.36 -30.74
N GLY A 76 14.11 -11.57 -29.89
CA GLY A 76 13.69 -10.61 -28.84
C GLY A 76 13.70 -11.30 -27.47
N SER A 77 14.11 -10.59 -26.44
CA SER A 77 14.11 -11.12 -25.07
C SER A 77 12.68 -11.46 -24.64
N GLY A 78 12.42 -12.75 -24.34
CA GLY A 78 11.11 -13.24 -23.94
C GLY A 78 10.13 -13.53 -25.07
N MET A 79 10.57 -13.54 -26.33
CA MET A 79 9.74 -13.85 -27.49
C MET A 79 10.23 -15.16 -28.14
N LYS A 80 9.32 -15.94 -28.71
CA LYS A 80 9.67 -17.12 -29.48
C LYS A 80 10.48 -16.69 -30.69
N LYS A 81 11.67 -17.29 -30.86
CA LYS A 81 12.49 -17.09 -32.03
C LYS A 81 11.70 -17.48 -33.27
N GLN A 82 11.59 -16.56 -34.22
CA GLN A 82 10.93 -16.83 -35.53
C GLN A 82 11.90 -16.61 -36.64
N SER A 83 11.77 -17.45 -37.68
CA SER A 83 12.54 -17.30 -38.93
C SER A 83 11.61 -17.47 -40.11
N LYS A 84 11.79 -16.60 -41.12
CA LYS A 84 11.02 -16.64 -42.36
C LYS A 84 11.96 -16.46 -43.55
N GLU A 85 11.78 -17.26 -44.56
CA GLU A 85 12.50 -17.09 -45.84
C GLU A 85 11.85 -16.01 -46.70
N ILE A 86 12.65 -15.11 -47.25
CA ILE A 86 12.22 -14.04 -48.11
C ILE A 86 13.08 -14.05 -49.38
N LYS A 87 12.45 -13.86 -50.53
CA LYS A 87 13.14 -13.77 -51.83
C LYS A 87 13.32 -12.31 -52.20
N VAL A 88 14.54 -11.83 -52.23
CA VAL A 88 14.87 -10.44 -52.60
C VAL A 88 15.00 -10.33 -54.12
N LEU A 89 14.20 -9.46 -54.70
CA LEU A 89 14.22 -9.18 -56.14
C LEU A 89 14.95 -7.87 -56.42
N ALA A 90 15.65 -7.80 -57.58
CA ALA A 90 16.40 -6.62 -57.96
C ALA A 90 15.50 -5.39 -58.12
N ASN A 91 15.94 -4.25 -57.54
CA ASN A 91 15.26 -2.95 -57.61
C ASN A 91 13.80 -2.95 -57.12
N GLN A 92 13.45 -3.88 -56.20
CA GLN A 92 12.12 -3.96 -55.64
C GLN A 92 12.20 -3.88 -54.11
N THR A 93 11.16 -3.30 -53.50
CA THR A 93 10.93 -3.33 -52.05
C THR A 93 10.07 -4.54 -51.69
N ASN A 94 10.59 -5.40 -50.83
CA ASN A 94 9.90 -6.58 -50.32
C ASN A 94 9.42 -6.27 -48.92
N PHE A 95 8.11 -6.31 -48.70
CA PHE A 95 7.53 -6.05 -47.38
C PHE A 95 7.25 -7.37 -46.62
N VAL A 96 7.60 -7.42 -45.34
CA VAL A 96 7.35 -8.58 -44.48
C VAL A 96 6.80 -8.19 -43.12
N GLU A 97 5.71 -8.82 -42.70
CA GLU A 97 5.14 -8.64 -41.35
C GLU A 97 5.38 -9.89 -40.49
N PHE A 98 5.75 -9.65 -39.23
CA PHE A 98 5.86 -10.69 -38.22
C PHE A 98 4.95 -10.35 -37.03
N ARG A 99 4.33 -11.39 -36.50
CA ARG A 99 3.63 -11.33 -35.21
C ARG A 99 4.34 -12.22 -34.20
N LEU A 100 4.95 -11.59 -33.21
CA LEU A 100 5.71 -12.30 -32.18
C LEU A 100 4.80 -12.71 -31.04
N VAL A 101 4.90 -13.98 -30.63
CA VAL A 101 4.24 -14.55 -29.46
C VAL A 101 5.25 -14.66 -28.32
N GLU A 102 4.84 -14.33 -27.09
CA GLU A 102 5.70 -14.49 -25.91
C GLU A 102 6.09 -15.96 -25.72
N ASP A 103 7.37 -16.21 -25.47
CA ASP A 103 7.88 -17.55 -25.17
C ASP A 103 7.78 -17.83 -23.66
N ILE A 104 6.74 -18.53 -23.28
CA ILE A 104 6.50 -18.93 -21.89
C ILE A 104 7.45 -20.08 -21.45
N THR A 105 8.17 -20.74 -22.35
CA THR A 105 8.95 -21.96 -22.05
C THR A 105 10.45 -21.75 -21.93
N THR A 106 11.03 -20.68 -22.45
CA THR A 106 12.48 -20.42 -22.40
C THR A 106 12.87 -19.29 -21.48
N LEU A 107 12.45 -19.35 -20.23
CA LEU A 107 13.05 -18.58 -19.15
C LEU A 107 14.18 -19.39 -18.49
N LYS A 108 15.17 -19.79 -19.25
CA LYS A 108 16.48 -20.09 -18.70
C LYS A 108 17.08 -18.75 -18.27
N GLU A 109 17.16 -18.57 -16.94
CA GLU A 109 18.10 -17.70 -16.21
C GLU A 109 18.53 -16.37 -16.88
N LEU A 110 17.64 -15.70 -17.55
CA LEU A 110 17.63 -14.27 -17.49
C LEU A 110 16.81 -13.97 -16.22
N VAL A 111 17.47 -13.52 -15.18
CA VAL A 111 16.83 -12.61 -14.25
C VAL A 111 16.10 -11.63 -15.15
N ILE A 112 14.79 -11.81 -15.31
CA ILE A 112 13.99 -10.86 -16.03
C ILE A 112 13.99 -9.63 -15.14
N LYS A 113 15.02 -8.81 -15.29
CA LYS A 113 14.94 -7.39 -15.03
C LYS A 113 14.02 -6.85 -16.11
N ILE A 114 12.76 -7.31 -16.10
CA ILE A 114 11.70 -6.67 -16.84
C ILE A 114 11.79 -5.24 -16.37
N LYS A 115 12.12 -4.33 -17.27
CA LYS A 115 11.85 -2.92 -17.10
C LYS A 115 10.35 -2.84 -16.84
N GLN A 116 9.95 -2.97 -15.57
CA GLN A 116 8.56 -2.83 -15.18
C GLN A 116 8.24 -1.37 -15.33
N THR A 117 7.80 -0.99 -16.53
CA THR A 117 7.24 0.34 -16.71
C THR A 117 6.03 0.44 -15.81
N PRO A 118 5.85 1.53 -15.05
CA PRO A 118 4.72 1.71 -14.12
C PRO A 118 3.35 1.51 -14.77
N ASN A 119 3.26 1.66 -16.09
CA ASN A 119 2.02 1.57 -16.87
C ASN A 119 1.81 0.26 -17.62
N LYS A 120 2.57 -0.81 -17.34
CA LYS A 120 2.22 -2.13 -17.84
C LYS A 120 0.89 -2.56 -17.24
N LYS A 121 -0.01 -3.19 -18.05
CA LYS A 121 -1.21 -3.85 -17.54
C LYS A 121 -0.84 -4.67 -16.31
N ARG A 122 -1.42 -4.36 -15.15
CA ARG A 122 -1.25 -5.13 -13.92
C ARG A 122 -2.63 -5.48 -13.42
N GLU A 123 -2.87 -6.73 -13.13
CA GLU A 123 -3.96 -7.10 -12.24
C GLU A 123 -3.74 -6.39 -10.91
N THR A 124 -4.43 -5.30 -10.67
CA THR A 124 -4.52 -4.69 -9.34
C THR A 124 -5.81 -5.19 -8.71
N VAL A 125 -5.70 -5.77 -7.53
CA VAL A 125 -6.88 -6.21 -6.75
C VAL A 125 -7.81 -5.01 -6.50
N LEU A 126 -7.23 -3.82 -6.36
CA LEU A 126 -7.94 -2.60 -5.97
C LEU A 126 -8.81 -1.98 -7.07
N SER A 127 -8.55 -2.23 -8.35
CA SER A 127 -9.39 -1.67 -9.41
C SER A 127 -10.52 -2.60 -9.85
N GLY A 128 -10.39 -3.90 -9.55
CA GLY A 128 -11.29 -4.92 -10.08
C GLY A 128 -11.23 -5.09 -11.62
N LEU A 129 -10.40 -4.28 -12.29
CA LEU A 129 -10.24 -4.26 -13.74
C LEU A 129 -8.79 -4.53 -14.11
N ASP A 130 -8.58 -5.32 -15.16
CA ASP A 130 -7.25 -5.55 -15.75
C ASP A 130 -6.91 -4.42 -16.75
N ILE A 131 -6.60 -3.25 -16.20
CA ILE A 131 -6.33 -2.04 -16.98
C ILE A 131 -4.97 -1.44 -16.65
N LYS A 132 -4.49 -0.60 -17.56
CA LYS A 132 -3.28 0.20 -17.29
C LYS A 132 -3.60 1.29 -16.26
N PRO A 133 -2.71 1.59 -15.31
CA PRO A 133 -2.92 2.69 -14.36
C PRO A 133 -3.26 4.04 -15.00
N ILE A 134 -2.80 4.29 -16.23
CA ILE A 134 -3.08 5.52 -16.99
C ILE A 134 -4.55 5.62 -17.42
N ASP A 135 -5.25 4.49 -17.57
CA ASP A 135 -6.66 4.43 -17.96
C ASP A 135 -7.62 4.60 -16.78
N LEU A 136 -7.12 4.51 -15.55
CA LEU A 136 -7.94 4.60 -14.35
C LEU A 136 -8.13 6.06 -13.91
N PRO A 137 -9.37 6.57 -13.75
CA PRO A 137 -9.63 7.93 -13.27
C PRO A 137 -9.48 8.07 -11.75
N GLN A 138 -8.36 7.58 -11.22
CA GLN A 138 -8.02 7.58 -9.78
C GLN A 138 -6.53 7.35 -9.58
N SER A 139 -5.97 7.81 -8.46
CA SER A 139 -4.58 7.61 -8.10
C SER A 139 -4.38 6.25 -7.43
N ILE A 140 -3.49 5.42 -7.98
CA ILE A 140 -3.01 4.17 -7.38
C ILE A 140 -1.50 4.24 -7.26
N GLN A 141 -0.97 3.90 -6.08
CA GLN A 141 0.45 3.67 -5.87
C GLN A 141 0.72 2.21 -5.51
N ILE A 142 1.81 1.67 -6.07
CA ILE A 142 2.22 0.29 -5.84
C ILE A 142 3.67 0.29 -5.38
N VAL A 143 3.91 -0.23 -4.17
CA VAL A 143 5.26 -0.48 -3.66
C VAL A 143 5.55 -1.98 -3.82
N SER A 144 6.48 -2.32 -4.70
CA SER A 144 6.80 -3.71 -5.02
C SER A 144 7.72 -4.35 -3.98
N HIS A 145 7.74 -5.70 -3.95
CA HIS A 145 8.68 -6.48 -3.14
C HIS A 145 10.15 -6.02 -3.31
N HIS A 146 10.54 -5.68 -4.54
CA HIS A 146 11.89 -5.18 -4.82
C HIS A 146 12.23 -3.90 -4.03
N VAL A 147 11.30 -2.95 -3.91
CA VAL A 147 11.50 -1.74 -3.08
C VAL A 147 11.56 -2.10 -1.60
N ILE A 148 10.68 -3.02 -1.15
CA ILE A 148 10.68 -3.52 0.25
C ILE A 148 12.04 -4.11 0.61
N GLU A 149 12.64 -4.90 -0.28
CA GLU A 149 13.98 -5.50 -0.10
C GLU A 149 15.09 -4.46 -0.14
N GLN A 150 15.09 -3.56 -1.13
CA GLN A 150 16.11 -2.51 -1.29
C GLN A 150 16.19 -1.58 -0.09
N GLN A 151 15.08 -1.35 0.58
CA GLN A 151 14.99 -0.49 1.76
C GLN A 151 15.13 -1.26 3.08
N GLN A 152 15.28 -2.59 3.04
CA GLN A 152 15.26 -3.43 4.24
C GLN A 152 14.08 -3.09 5.16
N ALA A 153 12.89 -2.94 4.57
CA ALA A 153 11.70 -2.61 5.34
C ALA A 153 11.31 -3.78 6.27
N ILE A 154 11.09 -3.48 7.56
CA ILE A 154 10.70 -4.47 8.58
C ILE A 154 9.25 -4.30 8.99
N ARG A 155 8.73 -3.09 8.87
CA ARG A 155 7.37 -2.72 9.26
C ARG A 155 6.61 -2.15 8.06
N LEU A 156 5.30 -2.20 8.15
CA LEU A 156 4.45 -1.61 7.12
C LEU A 156 4.68 -0.09 7.02
N SER A 157 4.95 0.58 8.14
CA SER A 157 5.33 1.99 8.19
C SER A 157 6.57 2.32 7.35
N ASP A 158 7.57 1.42 7.29
CA ASP A 158 8.75 1.62 6.43
C ASP A 158 8.38 1.60 4.94
N VAL A 159 7.47 0.70 4.56
CA VAL A 159 7.00 0.59 3.17
C VAL A 159 6.16 1.79 2.77
N ILE A 160 5.30 2.25 3.67
CA ILE A 160 4.38 3.37 3.43
C ILE A 160 5.10 4.71 3.26
N LYS A 161 6.30 4.89 3.78
CA LYS A 161 7.16 6.06 3.49
C LYS A 161 7.36 6.32 1.99
N ASN A 162 7.17 5.30 1.13
CA ASN A 162 7.23 5.44 -0.33
C ASN A 162 5.92 5.90 -0.95
N VAL A 163 4.83 5.95 -0.18
CA VAL A 163 3.51 6.32 -0.65
C VAL A 163 3.24 7.78 -0.29
N ASN A 164 3.26 8.64 -1.29
CA ASN A 164 3.03 10.05 -1.12
C ASN A 164 1.68 10.35 -0.44
N GLY A 165 1.65 11.30 0.51
CA GLY A 165 0.44 11.70 1.23
C GLY A 165 -0.12 10.65 2.19
N VAL A 166 0.59 9.53 2.42
CA VAL A 166 0.26 8.54 3.45
C VAL A 166 1.33 8.57 4.55
N TYR A 167 0.91 8.63 5.79
CA TYR A 167 1.83 8.78 6.92
C TYR A 167 1.31 8.04 8.16
N VAL A 168 2.20 7.80 9.12
CA VAL A 168 1.84 7.24 10.41
C VAL A 168 1.16 8.34 11.24
N GLY A 169 -0.12 8.21 11.50
CA GLY A 169 -0.91 9.19 12.24
C GLY A 169 -0.87 8.99 13.74
N SER A 170 -0.75 7.74 14.19
CA SER A 170 -0.61 7.44 15.62
C SER A 170 0.15 6.15 15.87
N ALA A 171 0.91 6.09 16.95
CA ALA A 171 1.42 4.88 17.56
C ALA A 171 0.50 4.49 18.74
N ARG A 172 0.22 3.21 18.88
CA ARG A 172 -0.65 2.72 19.96
C ARG A 172 0.07 1.69 20.81
N GLY A 173 0.91 2.19 21.70
CA GLY A 173 1.64 1.38 22.67
C GLY A 173 2.51 0.28 22.07
N GLY A 174 2.94 0.40 20.79
CA GLY A 174 3.71 -0.64 20.09
C GLY A 174 2.89 -1.83 19.58
N ALA A 175 1.56 -1.86 19.81
CA ALA A 175 0.67 -2.95 19.42
C ALA A 175 0.30 -2.94 17.94
N GLN A 176 0.14 -1.74 17.37
CA GLN A 176 -0.35 -1.54 16.01
C GLN A 176 0.19 -0.25 15.40
N GLU A 177 0.16 -0.18 14.07
CA GLU A 177 0.46 1.01 13.29
C GLU A 177 -0.84 1.57 12.70
N SER A 178 -1.04 2.89 12.81
CA SER A 178 -2.18 3.59 12.24
C SER A 178 -1.71 4.48 11.09
N PHE A 179 -2.34 4.32 9.91
CA PHE A 179 -2.01 5.08 8.71
C PHE A 179 -3.12 6.08 8.40
N TRP A 180 -2.71 7.23 7.91
CA TRP A 180 -3.61 8.31 7.55
C TRP A 180 -3.30 8.80 6.15
N SER A 181 -4.32 9.20 5.43
CA SER A 181 -4.21 9.81 4.11
C SER A 181 -5.28 10.87 3.94
N ARG A 182 -4.91 12.00 3.32
CA ARG A 182 -5.82 13.11 3.07
C ARG A 182 -6.58 13.60 4.32
N GLY A 183 -5.99 13.39 5.50
CA GLY A 183 -6.58 13.72 6.80
C GLY A 183 -7.53 12.67 7.40
N TYR A 184 -7.75 11.54 6.73
CA TYR A 184 -8.61 10.45 7.21
C TYR A 184 -7.80 9.24 7.68
N ASP A 185 -8.27 8.63 8.77
CA ASP A 185 -7.71 7.38 9.29
C ASP A 185 -8.03 6.21 8.35
N MET A 186 -6.99 5.50 7.93
CA MET A 186 -7.07 4.30 7.10
C MET A 186 -6.98 3.01 7.92
N SER A 187 -6.94 3.09 9.25
CA SER A 187 -6.53 1.95 10.07
C SER A 187 -7.66 0.95 10.32
N SER A 188 -8.87 1.39 10.65
CA SER A 188 -9.90 0.49 11.17
C SER A 188 -10.63 -0.30 10.09
N ASN A 189 -10.97 0.33 8.96
CA ASN A 189 -11.80 -0.27 7.92
C ASN A 189 -11.15 -0.28 6.54
N ASN A 190 -9.97 0.30 6.39
CA ASN A 190 -9.35 0.55 5.10
C ASN A 190 -8.10 -0.29 4.86
N MET A 191 -7.78 -1.23 5.76
CA MET A 191 -6.69 -2.18 5.56
C MET A 191 -7.23 -3.52 5.06
N PHE A 192 -6.60 -4.03 3.99
CA PHE A 192 -6.97 -5.26 3.32
C PHE A 192 -5.75 -6.15 3.11
N LYS A 193 -6.00 -7.45 3.03
CA LYS A 193 -5.00 -8.45 2.64
C LYS A 193 -5.61 -9.34 1.57
N ASN A 194 -4.98 -9.36 0.39
CA ASN A 194 -5.49 -10.07 -0.79
C ASN A 194 -6.96 -9.72 -1.15
N GLY A 195 -7.37 -8.47 -0.89
CA GLY A 195 -8.71 -7.97 -1.16
C GLY A 195 -9.74 -8.16 -0.04
N PHE A 196 -9.40 -8.85 1.05
CA PHE A 196 -10.27 -9.00 2.23
C PHE A 196 -9.86 -8.04 3.35
N ARG A 197 -10.84 -7.59 4.12
CA ARG A 197 -10.62 -6.75 5.29
C ARG A 197 -9.67 -7.43 6.26
N PHE A 198 -8.69 -6.68 6.74
CA PHE A 198 -7.66 -7.14 7.65
C PHE A 198 -7.78 -6.39 8.98
N ASN A 199 -7.84 -7.14 10.09
CA ASN A 199 -7.81 -6.53 11.42
C ASN A 199 -6.42 -5.92 11.65
N ASN A 200 -6.38 -4.60 11.82
CA ASN A 200 -5.15 -3.83 12.00
C ASN A 200 -4.67 -3.73 13.46
N GLY A 201 -5.27 -4.47 14.37
CA GLY A 201 -4.84 -4.51 15.78
C GLY A 201 -3.49 -5.20 16.00
N SER A 202 -2.88 -5.73 14.92
CA SER A 202 -1.52 -6.26 14.86
C SER A 202 -0.66 -5.45 13.90
N ILE A 203 0.66 -5.59 14.00
CA ILE A 203 1.61 -5.09 13.00
C ILE A 203 1.80 -6.19 11.95
N PRO A 204 1.39 -5.99 10.68
CA PRO A 204 1.53 -7.01 9.64
C PRO A 204 2.99 -7.39 9.38
N GLU A 205 3.24 -8.63 8.96
CA GLU A 205 4.56 -9.08 8.53
C GLU A 205 4.78 -8.74 7.06
N VAL A 206 5.92 -8.10 6.75
CA VAL A 206 6.21 -7.63 5.38
C VAL A 206 6.99 -8.64 4.53
N SER A 207 7.66 -9.64 5.13
CA SER A 207 8.49 -10.61 4.39
C SER A 207 7.69 -11.48 3.41
N SER A 208 6.40 -11.69 3.68
CA SER A 208 5.49 -12.44 2.81
C SER A 208 4.84 -11.61 1.72
N LEU A 209 5.09 -10.30 1.66
CA LEU A 209 4.42 -9.41 0.72
C LEU A 209 5.12 -9.38 -0.64
N GLU A 210 4.34 -9.56 -1.69
CA GLU A 210 4.74 -9.31 -3.08
C GLU A 210 4.71 -7.82 -3.40
N ARG A 211 3.71 -7.11 -2.86
CA ARG A 211 3.54 -5.68 -3.00
C ARG A 211 2.53 -5.13 -2.03
N ILE A 212 2.57 -3.83 -1.87
CA ILE A 212 1.50 -3.06 -1.25
C ILE A 212 0.86 -2.20 -2.33
N GLU A 213 -0.45 -2.19 -2.37
CA GLU A 213 -1.26 -1.36 -3.25
C GLU A 213 -1.99 -0.34 -2.39
N VAL A 214 -1.88 0.94 -2.73
CA VAL A 214 -2.63 2.02 -2.07
C VAL A 214 -3.48 2.72 -3.12
N LEU A 215 -4.79 2.58 -2.99
CA LEU A 215 -5.77 3.30 -3.77
C LEU A 215 -6.16 4.55 -2.97
N LYS A 216 -5.78 5.71 -3.43
CA LYS A 216 -6.12 6.97 -2.78
C LYS A 216 -7.53 7.40 -3.13
N GLY A 217 -8.20 8.00 -2.17
CA GLY A 217 -9.57 8.44 -2.33
C GLY A 217 -10.63 7.34 -2.15
N SER A 218 -11.87 7.60 -2.55
CA SER A 218 -12.98 6.70 -2.31
C SER A 218 -12.82 5.35 -3.02
N ALA A 219 -12.82 4.29 -2.23
CA ALA A 219 -12.84 2.90 -2.68
C ALA A 219 -14.16 2.19 -2.36
N ALA A 220 -15.17 2.95 -1.91
CA ALA A 220 -16.42 2.40 -1.40
C ALA A 220 -17.21 1.60 -2.44
N LEU A 221 -17.05 1.90 -3.73
CA LEU A 221 -17.68 1.12 -4.80
C LEU A 221 -17.29 -0.37 -4.73
N LEU A 222 -16.05 -0.71 -4.45
CA LEU A 222 -15.57 -2.10 -4.42
C LEU A 222 -15.48 -2.69 -3.01
N PHE A 223 -15.32 -1.84 -1.99
CA PHE A 223 -15.00 -2.28 -0.62
C PHE A 223 -16.06 -1.87 0.42
N GLY A 224 -17.16 -1.22 -0.02
CA GLY A 224 -18.28 -0.84 0.85
C GLY A 224 -17.92 0.25 1.86
N ASN A 225 -18.15 -0.02 3.14
CA ASN A 225 -17.90 0.91 4.24
C ASN A 225 -16.39 1.11 4.47
N VAL A 226 -15.82 2.12 3.82
CA VAL A 226 -14.42 2.54 3.95
C VAL A 226 -14.31 4.05 4.06
N ALA A 227 -13.33 4.55 4.83
CA ALA A 227 -13.05 5.96 4.95
C ALA A 227 -12.50 6.53 3.63
N PRO A 228 -12.74 7.82 3.33
CA PRO A 228 -12.43 8.39 2.02
C PRO A 228 -10.94 8.66 1.77
N GLY A 229 -10.08 8.53 2.78
CA GLY A 229 -8.63 8.71 2.63
C GLY A 229 -7.98 7.75 1.63
N GLY A 230 -8.63 6.60 1.40
CA GLY A 230 -8.14 5.54 0.53
C GLY A 230 -8.06 4.21 1.25
N ILE A 231 -7.61 3.18 0.55
CA ILE A 231 -7.38 1.86 1.13
C ILE A 231 -5.96 1.38 0.89
N LEU A 232 -5.48 0.54 1.80
CA LEU A 232 -4.21 -0.15 1.73
C LEU A 232 -4.46 -1.64 1.60
N ASN A 233 -3.96 -2.25 0.53
CA ASN A 233 -4.07 -3.69 0.29
C ASN A 233 -2.69 -4.35 0.27
N MET A 234 -2.49 -5.28 1.15
CA MET A 234 -1.31 -6.13 1.24
C MET A 234 -1.50 -7.35 0.33
N VAL A 235 -0.70 -7.45 -0.72
CA VAL A 235 -0.74 -8.60 -1.63
C VAL A 235 0.41 -9.54 -1.29
N THR A 236 0.10 -10.77 -0.94
CA THR A 236 1.09 -11.77 -0.55
C THR A 236 1.71 -12.44 -1.77
N LYS A 237 2.93 -12.95 -1.59
CA LYS A 237 3.64 -13.76 -2.58
C LYS A 237 2.84 -15.02 -2.90
N LYS A 238 2.69 -15.35 -4.19
CA LYS A 238 1.98 -16.55 -4.66
C LYS A 238 2.94 -17.72 -4.90
N PRO A 239 2.46 -18.98 -4.85
CA PRO A 239 3.20 -20.15 -5.32
C PRO A 239 3.65 -20.01 -6.77
N SER A 240 4.75 -20.68 -7.12
CA SER A 240 5.33 -20.64 -8.47
C SER A 240 5.74 -22.03 -8.93
N PHE A 241 5.55 -22.32 -10.22
CA PHE A 241 6.08 -23.52 -10.85
C PHE A 241 7.57 -23.44 -11.16
N ARG A 242 8.23 -22.32 -10.87
CA ARG A 242 9.68 -22.20 -10.86
C ARG A 242 10.20 -22.60 -9.49
N LYS A 243 11.25 -23.43 -9.47
CA LYS A 243 11.93 -23.81 -8.24
C LYS A 243 12.88 -22.68 -7.81
N GLY A 244 12.84 -22.30 -6.55
CA GLY A 244 13.74 -21.29 -6.00
C GLY A 244 13.46 -21.00 -4.54
N GLY A 245 14.30 -20.16 -3.95
CA GLY A 245 14.14 -19.73 -2.57
C GLY A 245 15.17 -18.70 -2.14
N GLU A 246 14.94 -18.17 -0.96
CA GLU A 246 15.82 -17.21 -0.28
C GLU A 246 15.88 -17.53 1.21
N LEU A 247 17.08 -17.58 1.74
CA LEU A 247 17.35 -17.50 3.17
C LEU A 247 17.89 -16.13 3.46
N SER A 248 17.38 -15.46 4.46
CA SER A 248 17.88 -14.15 4.87
C SER A 248 18.04 -14.02 6.37
N MET A 249 19.02 -13.21 6.76
CA MET A 249 19.31 -12.81 8.12
C MET A 249 19.41 -11.31 8.16
N GLN A 250 18.51 -10.67 8.91
CA GLN A 250 18.62 -9.25 9.24
C GLN A 250 19.08 -9.10 10.68
N MET A 251 20.05 -8.23 10.93
CA MET A 251 20.56 -7.91 12.26
C MET A 251 20.88 -6.43 12.35
N GLY A 252 20.78 -5.85 13.54
CA GLY A 252 21.00 -4.42 13.68
C GLY A 252 21.06 -3.93 15.11
N SER A 253 20.97 -2.61 15.25
CA SER A 253 20.92 -1.92 16.54
C SER A 253 19.83 -2.48 17.45
N ASN A 254 19.98 -2.34 18.77
CA ASN A 254 19.03 -2.76 19.80
C ASN A 254 18.78 -4.28 19.75
N ALA A 255 19.85 -5.07 19.68
CA ALA A 255 19.79 -6.52 19.63
C ALA A 255 18.79 -7.09 18.61
N PHE A 256 18.56 -6.35 17.51
CA PHE A 256 17.65 -6.78 16.46
C PHE A 256 18.21 -7.99 15.69
N TYR A 257 17.41 -9.02 15.60
CA TYR A 257 17.75 -10.28 14.96
C TYR A 257 16.50 -10.87 14.27
N LYS A 258 16.58 -11.07 12.95
CA LYS A 258 15.43 -11.60 12.16
C LYS A 258 15.89 -12.54 11.05
N PRO A 259 16.02 -13.87 11.30
CA PRO A 259 16.09 -14.86 10.23
C PRO A 259 14.76 -14.98 9.49
N SER A 260 14.82 -15.21 8.20
CA SER A 260 13.65 -15.53 7.39
C SER A 260 13.96 -16.52 6.27
N VAL A 261 12.92 -17.21 5.83
CA VAL A 261 12.95 -18.20 4.75
C VAL A 261 11.79 -17.95 3.80
N ASP A 262 12.07 -18.09 2.51
CA ASP A 262 11.07 -18.05 1.44
C ASP A 262 11.43 -19.13 0.41
N ILE A 263 10.66 -20.21 0.36
CA ILE A 263 10.91 -21.34 -0.54
C ILE A 263 9.67 -21.61 -1.37
N TYR A 264 9.88 -21.88 -2.66
CA TYR A 264 8.79 -22.15 -3.58
C TYR A 264 9.21 -23.07 -4.71
N GLY A 265 8.24 -23.75 -5.29
CA GLY A 265 8.47 -24.62 -6.43
C GLY A 265 7.28 -25.50 -6.78
N PRO A 266 7.41 -26.31 -7.85
CA PRO A 266 6.43 -27.32 -8.21
C PRO A 266 6.55 -28.54 -7.29
N LEU A 267 5.41 -29.06 -6.83
CA LEU A 267 5.30 -30.43 -6.32
C LEU A 267 5.14 -31.42 -7.49
N ASN A 268 4.40 -30.98 -8.52
CA ASN A 268 4.24 -31.69 -9.78
C ASN A 268 3.84 -30.69 -10.90
N LYS A 269 3.35 -31.16 -12.05
CA LYS A 269 2.95 -30.30 -13.18
C LYS A 269 1.74 -29.40 -12.91
N THR A 270 0.90 -29.77 -11.94
CA THR A 270 -0.36 -29.07 -11.63
C THR A 270 -0.36 -28.43 -10.25
N ILE A 271 0.57 -28.74 -9.36
CA ILE A 271 0.63 -28.24 -8.00
C ILE A 271 1.96 -27.53 -7.77
N ALA A 272 1.88 -26.29 -7.30
CA ALA A 272 3.02 -25.52 -6.83
C ALA A 272 2.80 -25.07 -5.38
N TYR A 273 3.87 -24.91 -4.64
CA TYR A 273 3.84 -24.45 -3.24
C TYR A 273 4.71 -23.21 -3.04
N ARG A 274 4.43 -22.50 -1.96
CA ARG A 274 5.32 -21.50 -1.37
C ARG A 274 5.18 -21.53 0.14
N PHE A 275 6.29 -21.39 0.82
CA PHE A 275 6.37 -21.24 2.26
C PHE A 275 7.25 -20.04 2.59
N THR A 276 6.70 -19.05 3.31
CA THR A 276 7.46 -17.95 3.88
C THR A 276 7.38 -18.01 5.39
N GLY A 277 8.51 -17.86 6.07
CA GLY A 277 8.56 -17.84 7.53
C GLY A 277 9.59 -16.85 8.03
N SER A 278 9.35 -16.28 9.20
CA SER A 278 10.31 -15.41 9.89
C SER A 278 10.17 -15.51 11.41
N TYR A 279 11.29 -15.32 12.08
CA TYR A 279 11.37 -15.11 13.52
C TYR A 279 12.04 -13.76 13.76
N GLU A 280 11.58 -13.00 14.71
CA GLU A 280 12.16 -11.72 15.11
C GLU A 280 12.31 -11.66 16.61
N ASN A 281 13.49 -11.31 17.08
CA ASN A 281 13.74 -10.92 18.47
C ASN A 281 14.46 -9.58 18.44
N SER A 282 13.99 -8.62 19.22
CA SER A 282 14.56 -7.28 19.25
C SER A 282 14.27 -6.58 20.57
N GLU A 283 15.20 -5.74 20.96
CA GLU A 283 14.97 -4.68 21.92
C GLU A 283 14.61 -3.38 21.18
N SER A 284 14.24 -2.37 21.93
CA SER A 284 13.98 -1.04 21.41
C SER A 284 15.11 -0.07 21.82
N PHE A 285 15.15 1.10 21.18
CA PHE A 285 15.91 2.22 21.72
C PHE A 285 15.29 2.80 23.01
N ARG A 286 14.05 2.40 23.30
CA ARG A 286 13.37 2.69 24.56
C ARG A 286 13.73 1.62 25.58
N ASP A 287 14.13 2.03 26.77
CA ASP A 287 14.49 1.12 27.85
C ASP A 287 13.34 0.13 28.13
N VAL A 288 13.68 -1.12 28.53
CA VAL A 288 12.71 -2.18 28.86
C VAL A 288 11.87 -2.69 27.67
N VAL A 289 11.66 -1.88 26.63
CA VAL A 289 10.79 -2.25 25.51
C VAL A 289 11.43 -3.31 24.64
N LYS A 290 10.75 -4.45 24.48
CA LYS A 290 11.21 -5.58 23.67
C LYS A 290 10.08 -6.19 22.85
N LYS A 291 10.47 -6.96 21.84
CA LYS A 291 9.55 -7.64 20.92
C LYS A 291 10.08 -9.01 20.51
N GLU A 292 9.20 -10.00 20.47
CA GLU A 292 9.47 -11.33 19.95
C GLU A 292 8.32 -11.74 19.02
N ARG A 293 8.63 -12.15 17.78
CA ARG A 293 7.61 -12.46 16.78
C ARG A 293 7.92 -13.76 16.04
N TYR A 294 6.88 -14.52 15.76
CA TYR A 294 6.90 -15.69 14.90
C TYR A 294 5.86 -15.51 13.79
N TYR A 295 6.27 -15.76 12.56
CA TYR A 295 5.37 -15.68 11.42
C TYR A 295 5.60 -16.82 10.45
N ILE A 296 4.51 -17.40 9.94
CA ILE A 296 4.52 -18.39 8.87
C ILE A 296 3.41 -18.10 7.87
N ASN A 297 3.67 -18.35 6.60
CA ASN A 297 2.70 -18.15 5.51
C ASN A 297 2.87 -19.26 4.46
N PRO A 298 2.26 -20.43 4.65
CA PRO A 298 2.18 -21.47 3.65
C PRO A 298 1.13 -21.15 2.59
N SER A 299 1.39 -21.53 1.35
CA SER A 299 0.42 -21.43 0.25
C SER A 299 0.63 -22.53 -0.81
N VAL A 300 -0.46 -22.90 -1.46
CA VAL A 300 -0.50 -23.90 -2.52
C VAL A 300 -1.34 -23.37 -3.67
N LEU A 301 -0.83 -23.53 -4.89
CA LEU A 301 -1.54 -23.29 -6.14
C LEU A 301 -1.82 -24.66 -6.80
N PHE A 302 -3.06 -24.90 -7.12
CA PHE A 302 -3.52 -26.06 -7.88
C PHE A 302 -4.11 -25.59 -9.22
N LYS A 303 -3.53 -26.02 -10.33
CA LYS A 303 -4.08 -25.90 -11.68
C LYS A 303 -5.03 -27.06 -11.92
N ALA A 304 -6.32 -26.83 -11.65
CA ALA A 304 -7.36 -27.85 -11.87
C ALA A 304 -7.58 -28.12 -13.37
N SER A 305 -7.34 -27.11 -14.21
CA SER A 305 -7.29 -27.19 -15.68
C SER A 305 -6.48 -26.01 -16.24
N ASP A 306 -6.32 -25.93 -17.57
CA ASP A 306 -5.69 -24.77 -18.21
C ASP A 306 -6.46 -23.46 -17.99
N LYS A 307 -7.74 -23.54 -17.60
CA LYS A 307 -8.65 -22.40 -17.37
C LYS A 307 -8.97 -22.18 -15.90
N THR A 308 -8.59 -23.09 -15.00
CA THR A 308 -9.00 -23.03 -13.60
C THR A 308 -7.81 -23.15 -12.68
N GLU A 309 -7.59 -22.12 -11.88
CA GLU A 309 -6.57 -22.07 -10.84
C GLU A 309 -7.23 -21.93 -9.47
N ILE A 310 -6.73 -22.69 -8.49
CA ILE A 310 -7.15 -22.64 -7.09
C ILE A 310 -5.92 -22.32 -6.25
N ILE A 311 -5.97 -21.26 -5.46
CA ILE A 311 -4.92 -20.87 -4.52
C ILE A 311 -5.48 -21.01 -3.11
N LEU A 312 -4.82 -21.78 -2.26
CA LEU A 312 -5.07 -21.84 -0.84
C LEU A 312 -3.87 -21.23 -0.11
N GLN A 313 -4.12 -20.37 0.84
CA GLN A 313 -3.09 -19.67 1.59
C GLN A 313 -3.51 -19.53 3.05
N GLY A 314 -2.55 -19.76 3.95
CA GLY A 314 -2.71 -19.52 5.38
C GLY A 314 -1.62 -18.59 5.88
N ASP A 315 -1.84 -17.96 7.03
CA ASP A 315 -0.78 -17.31 7.80
C ASP A 315 -1.08 -17.37 9.29
N TYR A 316 -0.01 -17.34 10.06
CA TYR A 316 -0.05 -17.25 11.52
C TYR A 316 1.01 -16.28 12.00
N LEU A 317 0.59 -15.32 12.82
CA LEU A 317 1.43 -14.37 13.51
C LEU A 317 1.25 -14.52 15.03
N HIS A 318 2.36 -14.63 15.74
CA HIS A 318 2.44 -14.51 17.18
C HIS A 318 3.43 -13.39 17.49
N ASP A 319 3.02 -12.40 18.27
CA ASP A 319 3.79 -11.21 18.60
C ASP A 319 3.69 -10.95 20.11
N ASN A 320 4.80 -11.10 20.84
CA ASN A 320 4.95 -10.67 22.23
C ASN A 320 5.65 -9.31 22.22
N TRP A 321 5.11 -8.36 22.95
CA TRP A 321 5.60 -6.98 22.94
C TRP A 321 5.42 -6.28 24.29
N THR A 322 6.24 -5.27 24.54
CA THR A 322 6.09 -4.41 25.71
C THR A 322 5.29 -3.17 25.34
N PRO A 323 4.15 -2.88 26.01
CA PRO A 323 3.41 -1.64 25.84
C PRO A 323 4.25 -0.41 26.16
N ASP A 324 4.34 0.54 25.21
CA ASP A 324 5.04 1.81 25.39
C ASP A 324 4.17 2.99 24.90
N PHE A 325 3.72 3.81 25.82
CA PHE A 325 2.85 4.96 25.55
C PHE A 325 3.63 6.26 25.32
N GLY A 326 4.98 6.17 25.22
CA GLY A 326 5.85 7.27 24.83
C GLY A 326 6.23 8.20 25.98
N THR A 327 6.04 9.51 25.77
CA THR A 327 6.32 10.58 26.75
C THR A 327 5.10 11.49 26.92
N ALA A 328 5.09 12.26 27.99
CA ALA A 328 3.95 13.11 28.36
C ALA A 328 3.95 14.46 27.63
N ILE A 329 2.75 15.04 27.61
CA ILE A 329 2.51 16.44 27.28
C ILE A 329 1.94 17.12 28.52
N ILE A 330 2.57 18.20 28.97
CA ILE A 330 2.07 19.06 30.04
C ILE A 330 1.66 20.40 29.45
N GLY A 331 0.41 20.76 29.60
CA GLY A 331 -0.12 21.95 28.93
C GLY A 331 -0.12 21.75 27.43
N LYS A 332 0.79 22.40 26.72
CA LYS A 332 0.98 22.31 25.26
C LYS A 332 2.38 21.79 24.90
N GLU A 333 3.23 21.54 25.88
CA GLU A 333 4.63 21.24 25.69
C GLU A 333 4.92 19.76 25.96
N ILE A 334 5.75 19.16 25.12
CA ILE A 334 6.28 17.82 25.33
C ILE A 334 7.37 17.94 26.39
N ILE A 335 7.32 17.09 27.42
CA ILE A 335 8.32 17.11 28.48
C ILE A 335 9.71 16.75 27.93
N ASP A 336 10.74 17.48 28.39
CA ASP A 336 12.12 17.25 28.03
C ASP A 336 12.75 16.18 28.92
N ILE A 337 12.74 14.94 28.42
CA ILE A 337 13.35 13.78 29.06
C ILE A 337 14.14 12.98 28.02
N PRO A 338 15.15 12.18 28.42
CA PRO A 338 15.91 11.37 27.48
C PRO A 338 15.01 10.52 26.57
N ARG A 339 15.34 10.47 25.27
CA ARG A 339 14.53 9.75 24.26
C ARG A 339 14.28 8.27 24.60
N ASN A 340 15.22 7.64 25.30
CA ASN A 340 15.14 6.24 25.68
C ASN A 340 14.32 5.97 26.95
N THR A 341 13.93 7.00 27.73
CA THR A 341 13.21 6.83 28.99
C THR A 341 11.88 6.10 28.80
N TYR A 342 11.73 4.94 29.45
CA TYR A 342 10.48 4.19 29.48
C TYR A 342 9.68 4.54 30.73
N LEU A 343 8.49 5.07 30.55
CA LEU A 343 7.64 5.56 31.65
C LEU A 343 6.62 4.52 32.14
N GLY A 344 6.58 3.34 31.53
CA GLY A 344 5.68 2.25 31.94
C GLY A 344 6.21 1.46 33.15
N ALA A 345 5.45 0.46 33.55
CA ALA A 345 5.91 -0.53 34.51
C ALA A 345 6.71 -1.65 33.84
N THR A 346 7.82 -2.09 34.42
CA THR A 346 8.75 -3.09 33.82
C THR A 346 8.11 -4.46 33.58
N TRP A 347 7.04 -4.78 34.28
CA TRP A 347 6.25 -6.01 34.13
C TRP A 347 5.19 -5.90 33.02
N SER A 348 5.01 -4.73 32.39
CA SER A 348 4.03 -4.55 31.32
C SER A 348 4.28 -5.51 30.18
N ASN A 349 3.23 -6.15 29.69
CA ASN A 349 3.32 -7.11 28.59
C ASN A 349 2.10 -7.04 27.69
N GLY A 350 2.31 -7.41 26.45
CA GLY A 350 1.27 -7.56 25.44
C GLY A 350 1.53 -8.80 24.58
N GLN A 351 0.47 -9.43 24.10
CA GLN A 351 0.53 -10.54 23.19
C GLN A 351 -0.55 -10.38 22.12
N THR A 352 -0.17 -10.59 20.87
CA THR A 352 -1.08 -10.62 19.72
C THR A 352 -0.93 -11.96 19.01
N ARG A 353 -2.04 -12.65 18.77
CA ARG A 353 -2.11 -13.85 17.94
C ARG A 353 -3.10 -13.60 16.81
N GLN A 354 -2.66 -13.82 15.59
CA GLN A 354 -3.50 -13.65 14.41
C GLN A 354 -3.27 -14.80 13.44
N ALA A 355 -4.34 -15.41 13.00
CA ALA A 355 -4.33 -16.46 12.01
C ALA A 355 -5.30 -16.11 10.88
N SER A 356 -4.93 -16.38 9.64
CA SER A 356 -5.86 -16.27 8.53
C SER A 356 -5.71 -17.44 7.56
N VAL A 357 -6.82 -17.77 6.89
CA VAL A 357 -6.86 -18.73 5.78
C VAL A 357 -7.67 -18.09 4.68
N SER A 358 -7.20 -18.17 3.44
CA SER A 358 -7.94 -17.70 2.28
C SER A 358 -7.85 -18.68 1.12
N GLY A 359 -8.91 -18.74 0.33
CA GLY A 359 -9.03 -19.50 -0.89
C GLY A 359 -9.43 -18.59 -2.05
N LEU A 360 -8.76 -18.73 -3.17
CA LEU A 360 -9.10 -18.07 -4.43
C LEU A 360 -9.30 -19.13 -5.50
N VAL A 361 -10.47 -19.17 -6.11
CA VAL A 361 -10.75 -19.92 -7.34
C VAL A 361 -10.88 -18.92 -8.47
N LYS A 362 -10.01 -19.03 -9.48
CA LYS A 362 -10.07 -18.26 -10.72
C LYS A 362 -10.42 -19.18 -11.86
N HIS A 363 -11.49 -18.84 -12.59
CA HIS A 363 -11.90 -19.58 -13.78
C HIS A 363 -11.99 -18.65 -14.99
N GLU A 364 -11.30 -19.00 -16.06
CA GLU A 364 -11.35 -18.28 -17.35
C GLU A 364 -12.28 -19.04 -18.29
N PHE A 365 -13.51 -18.54 -18.51
CA PHE A 365 -14.43 -19.12 -19.48
C PHE A 365 -13.84 -19.06 -20.90
N ASN A 366 -13.25 -17.90 -21.22
CA ASN A 366 -12.53 -17.59 -22.46
C ASN A 366 -11.63 -16.36 -22.24
N ASP A 367 -10.98 -15.87 -23.28
CA ASP A 367 -10.06 -14.71 -23.20
C ASP A 367 -10.72 -13.41 -22.71
N ASN A 368 -12.04 -13.33 -22.79
CA ASN A 368 -12.80 -12.12 -22.45
C ASN A 368 -13.53 -12.20 -21.10
N TRP A 369 -13.80 -13.39 -20.56
CA TRP A 369 -14.61 -13.55 -19.37
C TRP A 369 -13.92 -14.39 -18.32
N LYS A 370 -13.82 -13.84 -17.11
CA LYS A 370 -13.18 -14.45 -15.94
C LYS A 370 -14.09 -14.36 -14.73
N LEU A 371 -14.22 -15.46 -14.01
CA LEU A 371 -14.91 -15.55 -12.73
C LEU A 371 -13.88 -15.75 -11.61
N ASN A 372 -14.04 -14.99 -10.53
CA ASN A 372 -13.29 -15.22 -9.31
C ASN A 372 -14.25 -15.50 -8.16
N PHE A 373 -13.95 -16.55 -7.39
CA PHE A 373 -14.56 -16.82 -6.10
C PHE A 373 -13.47 -16.74 -5.04
N ASN A 374 -13.64 -15.87 -4.08
CA ASN A 374 -12.71 -15.64 -2.99
C ASN A 374 -13.43 -15.91 -1.67
N SER A 375 -12.75 -16.64 -0.77
CA SER A 375 -13.19 -16.90 0.60
C SER A 375 -12.06 -16.61 1.57
N SER A 376 -12.35 -16.04 2.73
CA SER A 376 -11.34 -15.81 3.77
C SER A 376 -11.93 -15.96 5.17
N PHE A 377 -11.10 -16.46 6.07
CA PHE A 377 -11.34 -16.47 7.51
C PHE A 377 -10.14 -15.88 8.22
N GLN A 378 -10.39 -15.00 9.18
CA GLN A 378 -9.37 -14.45 10.06
C GLN A 378 -9.80 -14.56 11.51
N ASN A 379 -8.87 -14.96 12.38
CA ASN A 379 -9.02 -14.95 13.83
C ASN A 379 -7.92 -14.08 14.43
N TYR A 380 -8.32 -13.09 15.20
CA TYR A 380 -7.47 -12.14 15.88
C TYR A 380 -7.72 -12.19 17.37
N ASN A 381 -6.65 -12.24 18.16
CA ASN A 381 -6.70 -12.18 19.62
C ASN A 381 -5.53 -11.33 20.13
N ARG A 382 -5.83 -10.31 20.93
CA ARG A 382 -4.84 -9.49 21.60
C ARG A 382 -5.15 -9.38 23.08
N THR A 383 -4.13 -9.54 23.91
CA THR A 383 -4.14 -9.27 25.33
C THR A 383 -2.99 -8.33 25.68
N SER A 384 -3.22 -7.41 26.61
CA SER A 384 -2.14 -6.60 27.19
C SER A 384 -2.49 -6.20 28.62
N LYS A 385 -1.47 -6.06 29.46
CA LYS A 385 -1.57 -5.60 30.84
C LYS A 385 -0.38 -4.69 31.12
N GLY A 386 -0.61 -3.55 31.75
CA GLY A 386 0.45 -2.59 32.02
C GLY A 386 -0.09 -1.28 32.59
N THR A 387 0.76 -0.28 32.63
CA THR A 387 0.37 1.09 32.89
C THR A 387 0.06 1.81 31.56
N GLU A 388 -0.89 2.74 31.60
CA GLU A 388 -1.34 3.48 30.41
C GLU A 388 -1.38 4.99 30.72
N ARG A 389 -1.73 5.83 29.75
CA ARG A 389 -2.07 7.25 29.91
C ARG A 389 -1.04 8.07 30.70
N ILE A 390 -0.03 8.57 30.02
CA ILE A 390 0.97 9.43 30.65
C ILE A 390 0.41 10.85 30.74
N GLN A 391 -0.29 11.15 31.82
CA GLN A 391 -0.97 12.42 32.09
C GLN A 391 -0.55 13.01 33.45
N PRO A 392 0.66 13.56 33.58
CA PRO A 392 1.11 14.23 34.80
C PRO A 392 0.34 15.55 35.00
N LYS A 393 0.28 16.00 36.25
CA LYS A 393 -0.18 17.33 36.58
C LYS A 393 0.82 18.40 36.12
N SER A 394 0.43 19.65 36.15
CA SER A 394 1.28 20.78 35.71
C SER A 394 2.62 20.89 36.48
N ASN A 395 2.66 20.43 37.73
CA ASN A 395 3.89 20.36 38.56
C ASN A 395 4.71 19.09 38.34
N GLY A 396 4.32 18.19 37.45
CA GLY A 396 4.98 16.93 37.18
C GLY A 396 4.54 15.72 37.97
N ASP A 397 3.69 15.92 39.00
CA ASP A 397 3.17 14.81 39.83
C ASP A 397 2.29 13.91 38.96
N TRP A 398 2.49 12.60 39.10
CA TRP A 398 1.79 11.62 38.29
C TRP A 398 1.63 10.28 39.02
N GLU A 399 0.46 9.69 38.83
CA GLU A 399 0.17 8.32 39.23
C GLU A 399 -0.07 7.50 37.96
N ARG A 400 0.60 6.33 37.82
CA ARG A 400 0.48 5.50 36.62
C ARG A 400 -0.85 4.76 36.59
N PRO A 401 -1.81 5.08 35.71
CA PRO A 401 -3.07 4.35 35.62
C PRO A 401 -2.83 2.93 35.09
N LEU A 402 -3.52 1.96 35.70
CA LEU A 402 -3.48 0.57 35.27
C LEU A 402 -4.44 0.30 34.14
N GLY A 403 -4.00 -0.46 33.16
CA GLY A 403 -4.79 -0.90 32.04
C GLY A 403 -4.61 -2.39 31.71
N GLN A 404 -5.71 -3.04 31.40
CA GLN A 404 -5.72 -4.39 30.84
C GLN A 404 -6.71 -4.46 29.71
N ASN A 405 -6.25 -4.95 28.57
CA ASN A 405 -7.05 -5.09 27.36
C ASN A 405 -7.08 -6.57 26.95
N LYS A 406 -8.26 -7.03 26.54
CA LYS A 406 -8.44 -8.30 25.84
C LYS A 406 -9.45 -8.09 24.74
N ASN A 407 -9.03 -8.33 23.50
CA ASN A 407 -9.86 -8.19 22.32
C ASN A 407 -9.73 -9.44 21.47
N LEU A 408 -10.86 -9.91 20.96
CA LEU A 408 -10.96 -11.00 19.99
C LEU A 408 -11.81 -10.53 18.85
N GLU A 409 -11.43 -10.86 17.61
CA GLU A 409 -12.27 -10.67 16.45
C GLU A 409 -12.11 -11.84 15.49
N GLN A 410 -13.21 -12.29 14.94
CA GLN A 410 -13.28 -13.29 13.87
C GLN A 410 -13.98 -12.66 12.69
N ILE A 411 -13.36 -12.75 11.51
CA ILE A 411 -13.89 -12.18 10.27
C ILE A 411 -14.00 -13.31 9.25
N ILE A 412 -15.18 -13.48 8.66
CA ILE A 412 -15.42 -14.33 7.48
C ILE A 412 -15.77 -13.41 6.33
N GLY A 413 -15.12 -13.59 5.18
CA GLY A 413 -15.39 -12.82 3.98
C GLY A 413 -15.55 -13.73 2.77
N GLU A 414 -16.58 -13.47 1.97
CA GLU A 414 -16.88 -14.19 0.74
C GLU A 414 -17.09 -13.19 -0.38
N GLN A 415 -16.56 -13.47 -1.58
CA GLN A 415 -16.71 -12.61 -2.73
C GLN A 415 -16.82 -13.45 -4.01
N ILE A 416 -17.79 -13.12 -4.83
CA ILE A 416 -17.91 -13.63 -6.20
C ILE A 416 -17.85 -12.43 -7.13
N SER A 417 -16.94 -12.45 -8.11
CA SER A 417 -16.81 -11.37 -9.07
C SER A 417 -16.60 -11.89 -10.49
N LEU A 418 -17.18 -11.18 -11.45
CA LEU A 418 -17.09 -11.45 -12.87
C LEU A 418 -16.43 -10.27 -13.58
N GLN A 419 -15.39 -10.56 -14.35
CA GLN A 419 -14.76 -9.63 -15.26
C GLN A 419 -15.15 -9.97 -16.69
N GLY A 420 -15.48 -8.97 -17.49
CA GLY A 420 -15.87 -9.16 -18.88
C GLY A 420 -15.36 -8.06 -19.80
N ASN A 421 -14.85 -8.45 -20.96
CA ASN A 421 -14.53 -7.52 -22.06
C ASN A 421 -15.48 -7.82 -23.22
N PHE A 422 -16.20 -6.82 -23.70
CA PHE A 422 -17.11 -6.96 -24.83
C PHE A 422 -17.23 -5.65 -25.62
N VAL A 423 -17.87 -5.73 -26.78
CA VAL A 423 -18.03 -4.59 -27.68
C VAL A 423 -19.49 -4.43 -28.06
N THR A 424 -20.01 -3.19 -27.98
CA THR A 424 -21.35 -2.81 -28.46
C THR A 424 -21.20 -1.81 -29.60
N GLY A 425 -21.36 -2.31 -30.82
CA GLY A 425 -21.01 -1.54 -32.01
C GLY A 425 -19.53 -1.19 -32.06
N LYS A 426 -19.18 0.09 -31.92
CA LYS A 426 -17.78 0.57 -31.85
C LYS A 426 -17.26 0.81 -30.43
N ILE A 427 -18.13 0.70 -29.43
CA ILE A 427 -17.83 1.00 -28.04
C ILE A 427 -17.26 -0.26 -27.38
N LYS A 428 -16.10 -0.14 -26.72
CA LYS A 428 -15.46 -1.23 -25.99
C LYS A 428 -15.81 -1.10 -24.49
N HIS A 429 -16.14 -2.21 -23.86
CA HIS A 429 -16.53 -2.31 -22.47
C HIS A 429 -15.54 -3.18 -21.70
N GLN A 430 -15.22 -2.75 -20.48
CA GLN A 430 -14.50 -3.55 -19.49
C GLN A 430 -15.31 -3.56 -18.20
N LEU A 431 -16.16 -4.58 -18.09
CA LEU A 431 -17.08 -4.76 -16.98
C LEU A 431 -16.43 -5.48 -15.81
N PHE A 432 -16.70 -5.01 -14.59
CA PHE A 432 -16.45 -5.72 -13.35
C PHE A 432 -17.70 -5.65 -12.47
N THR A 433 -18.23 -6.79 -12.11
CA THR A 433 -19.43 -6.89 -11.26
C THR A 433 -19.25 -7.99 -10.24
N GLY A 434 -19.94 -7.88 -9.12
CA GLY A 434 -19.85 -8.90 -8.10
C GLY A 434 -20.76 -8.66 -6.91
N VAL A 435 -20.69 -9.62 -6.01
CA VAL A 435 -21.34 -9.63 -4.71
C VAL A 435 -20.31 -9.98 -3.66
N ASP A 436 -20.41 -9.37 -2.48
CA ASP A 436 -19.61 -9.69 -1.32
C ASP A 436 -20.46 -9.81 -0.05
N PHE A 437 -19.98 -10.65 0.84
CA PHE A 437 -20.52 -10.83 2.18
C PHE A 437 -19.36 -10.84 3.18
N GLU A 438 -19.56 -10.20 4.33
CA GLU A 438 -18.61 -10.22 5.45
C GLU A 438 -19.39 -10.33 6.76
N ASN A 439 -19.00 -11.27 7.61
CA ASN A 439 -19.40 -11.32 9.02
C ASN A 439 -18.17 -11.04 9.89
N SER A 440 -18.29 -10.12 10.85
CA SER A 440 -17.30 -9.84 11.88
C SER A 440 -17.94 -10.01 13.25
N PHE A 441 -17.38 -10.94 14.02
CA PHE A 441 -17.73 -11.16 15.41
C PHE A 441 -16.60 -10.68 16.32
N ALA A 442 -16.83 -9.59 17.05
CA ALA A 442 -15.85 -8.97 17.93
C ALA A 442 -16.22 -9.10 19.39
N GLN A 443 -15.23 -9.25 20.28
CA GLN A 443 -15.39 -9.22 21.72
C GLN A 443 -14.35 -8.29 22.33
N ALA A 444 -14.81 -7.34 23.15
CA ALA A 444 -13.97 -6.44 23.93
C ALA A 444 -14.27 -6.63 25.42
N TYR A 445 -13.22 -6.79 26.20
CA TYR A 445 -13.28 -7.01 27.63
C TYR A 445 -12.87 -5.74 28.38
N THR A 446 -13.60 -5.39 29.43
CA THR A 446 -13.27 -4.28 30.32
C THR A 446 -12.81 -4.81 31.67
N PHE A 447 -11.65 -4.33 32.09
CA PHE A 447 -11.09 -4.68 33.42
C PHE A 447 -11.07 -3.46 34.30
N THR A 448 -11.27 -3.69 35.58
CA THR A 448 -11.12 -2.69 36.66
C THR A 448 -10.07 -3.15 37.65
N PHE A 449 -9.37 -2.21 38.23
CA PHE A 449 -8.32 -2.44 39.22
C PHE A 449 -8.67 -1.74 40.53
N ASP A 450 -8.24 -2.34 41.64
CA ASP A 450 -8.24 -1.73 42.93
C ASP A 450 -6.92 -2.08 43.67
N PRO A 451 -6.00 -1.11 43.85
CA PRO A 451 -6.07 0.31 43.43
C PRO A 451 -6.02 0.48 41.89
N LYS A 452 -6.50 1.62 41.37
CA LYS A 452 -6.56 1.93 39.92
C LYS A 452 -5.22 2.35 39.34
N THR A 453 -4.24 2.65 40.18
CA THR A 453 -2.92 3.18 39.80
C THR A 453 -1.81 2.31 40.36
N TYR A 454 -0.63 2.36 39.74
CA TYR A 454 0.57 1.61 40.09
C TYR A 454 1.76 2.55 40.24
N GLY A 455 2.14 2.86 41.45
CA GLY A 455 3.20 3.79 41.79
C GLY A 455 2.86 5.25 41.47
N SER A 456 3.49 6.13 42.16
CA SER A 456 3.33 7.57 42.08
C SER A 456 4.64 8.29 42.30
N GLY A 457 4.74 9.53 41.80
CA GLY A 457 5.93 10.35 41.94
C GLY A 457 5.89 11.54 41.01
N ASN A 458 7.05 12.16 40.82
CA ASN A 458 7.20 13.28 39.88
C ASN A 458 7.86 12.77 38.59
N ILE A 459 7.28 13.08 37.45
CA ILE A 459 7.76 12.59 36.17
C ILE A 459 9.17 13.12 35.80
N PHE A 460 9.57 14.26 36.37
CA PHE A 460 10.91 14.83 36.18
C PHE A 460 11.97 14.19 37.09
N ASP A 461 11.57 13.40 38.07
CA ASP A 461 12.43 12.61 38.99
C ASP A 461 11.99 11.12 38.95
N PHE A 462 12.00 10.56 37.72
CA PHE A 462 11.47 9.22 37.50
C PHE A 462 12.29 8.11 38.16
N ASP A 463 13.59 8.33 38.39
CA ASP A 463 14.46 7.36 39.10
C ASP A 463 14.00 7.13 40.54
N ASN A 464 13.42 8.15 41.16
CA ASN A 464 12.85 8.10 42.54
C ASN A 464 11.33 7.85 42.53
N PHE A 465 10.79 7.51 41.37
CA PHE A 465 9.35 7.23 41.24
C PHE A 465 9.01 5.94 41.99
N ASP A 466 7.94 5.98 42.79
CA ASP A 466 7.43 4.78 43.49
C ASP A 466 7.09 3.67 42.47
N GLN A 467 7.74 2.52 42.60
CA GLN A 467 7.49 1.40 41.73
C GLN A 467 6.22 0.61 42.08
N GLY A 468 5.46 1.05 43.10
CA GLY A 468 4.29 0.32 43.59
C GLY A 468 4.68 -0.99 44.29
N GLY A 469 3.77 -1.88 44.40
CA GLY A 469 3.97 -3.18 45.10
C GLY A 469 3.90 -4.36 44.16
N ALA A 470 3.14 -5.37 44.57
CA ALA A 470 2.85 -6.54 43.75
C ALA A 470 2.10 -6.15 42.46
N ILE A 471 2.32 -6.92 41.38
CA ILE A 471 1.62 -6.73 40.09
C ILE A 471 0.11 -6.92 40.31
N PRO A 472 -0.70 -5.86 40.12
CA PRO A 472 -2.12 -5.96 40.42
C PRO A 472 -2.86 -6.80 39.39
N ASP A 473 -3.90 -7.50 39.82
CA ASP A 473 -4.79 -8.24 38.93
C ASP A 473 -6.06 -7.44 38.62
N GLY A 474 -6.37 -7.36 37.32
CA GLY A 474 -7.59 -6.72 36.86
C GLY A 474 -8.79 -7.68 36.96
N THR A 475 -9.88 -7.17 37.53
CA THR A 475 -11.16 -7.89 37.53
C THR A 475 -11.93 -7.59 36.27
N ASN A 476 -12.30 -8.64 35.50
CA ASN A 476 -13.15 -8.48 34.34
C ASN A 476 -14.58 -8.12 34.76
N THR A 477 -15.02 -6.90 34.43
CA THR A 477 -16.31 -6.36 34.85
C THR A 477 -17.35 -6.31 33.76
N LYS A 478 -16.89 -6.29 32.47
CA LYS A 478 -17.80 -6.18 31.33
C LYS A 478 -17.23 -6.88 30.10
N ILE A 479 -18.10 -7.51 29.31
CA ILE A 479 -17.78 -8.00 27.98
C ILE A 479 -18.79 -7.40 26.99
N VAL A 480 -18.28 -6.77 25.94
CA VAL A 480 -19.09 -6.33 24.80
C VAL A 480 -18.84 -7.27 23.64
N LYS A 481 -19.89 -7.93 23.16
CA LYS A 481 -19.87 -8.81 21.99
C LYS A 481 -20.63 -8.11 20.87
N THR A 482 -19.95 -7.87 19.75
CA THR A 482 -20.54 -7.20 18.58
C THR A 482 -20.53 -8.16 17.41
N ASP A 483 -21.70 -8.37 16.81
CA ASP A 483 -21.88 -9.11 15.56
C ASP A 483 -22.23 -8.11 14.47
N THR A 484 -21.48 -8.14 13.36
CA THR A 484 -21.65 -7.23 12.25
C THR A 484 -21.68 -8.01 10.94
N ASN A 485 -22.81 -7.94 10.24
CA ASN A 485 -23.01 -8.50 8.90
C ASN A 485 -22.95 -7.38 7.87
N ARG A 486 -22.22 -7.59 6.78
CA ARG A 486 -22.12 -6.67 5.65
C ARG A 486 -22.42 -7.43 4.36
N PHE A 487 -23.16 -6.80 3.49
CA PHE A 487 -23.47 -7.33 2.17
C PHE A 487 -23.39 -6.22 1.13
N GLY A 488 -22.91 -6.56 -0.07
CA GLY A 488 -22.79 -5.61 -1.17
C GLY A 488 -23.02 -6.24 -2.52
N ILE A 489 -23.66 -5.49 -3.40
CA ILE A 489 -23.78 -5.79 -4.82
C ILE A 489 -23.23 -4.60 -5.58
N TYR A 490 -22.34 -4.82 -6.54
CA TYR A 490 -21.69 -3.75 -7.28
C TYR A 490 -21.49 -4.10 -8.75
N ALA A 491 -21.47 -3.07 -9.57
CA ALA A 491 -21.05 -3.14 -10.95
C ALA A 491 -20.30 -1.86 -11.33
N GLN A 492 -19.25 -2.00 -12.12
CA GLN A 492 -18.56 -0.89 -12.78
C GLN A 492 -18.18 -1.28 -14.19
N ASP A 493 -18.20 -0.31 -15.11
CA ASP A 493 -17.79 -0.49 -16.50
C ASP A 493 -16.87 0.65 -16.92
N LEU A 494 -15.73 0.30 -17.47
CA LEU A 494 -14.87 1.25 -18.18
C LEU A 494 -15.23 1.22 -19.66
N ILE A 495 -16.00 2.21 -20.07
CA ILE A 495 -16.58 2.37 -21.40
C ILE A 495 -15.63 3.21 -22.25
N SER A 496 -15.00 2.62 -23.27
CA SER A 496 -14.18 3.34 -24.25
C SER A 496 -15.07 3.79 -25.40
N LEU A 497 -15.53 5.05 -25.35
CA LEU A 497 -16.34 5.67 -26.40
C LEU A 497 -15.53 5.87 -27.68
N THR A 498 -14.27 6.22 -27.52
CA THR A 498 -13.24 6.31 -28.57
C THR A 498 -11.90 5.82 -27.99
N ASP A 499 -10.86 5.71 -28.81
CA ASP A 499 -9.52 5.38 -28.32
C ASP A 499 -8.95 6.48 -27.38
N LYS A 500 -9.49 7.70 -27.46
CA LYS A 500 -9.04 8.84 -26.62
C LYS A 500 -9.98 9.18 -25.47
N PHE A 501 -11.22 8.79 -25.50
CA PHE A 501 -12.22 9.18 -24.50
C PHE A 501 -12.88 7.97 -23.86
N LYS A 502 -12.75 7.87 -22.55
CA LYS A 502 -13.31 6.77 -21.75
C LYS A 502 -14.16 7.32 -20.59
N VAL A 503 -15.15 6.56 -20.22
CA VAL A 503 -16.03 6.83 -19.07
C VAL A 503 -16.00 5.63 -18.15
N LEU A 504 -15.68 5.83 -16.88
CA LEU A 504 -15.89 4.84 -15.84
C LEU A 504 -17.21 5.17 -15.17
N ALA A 505 -18.15 4.23 -15.18
CA ALA A 505 -19.40 4.33 -14.45
C ALA A 505 -19.56 3.13 -13.52
N GLY A 506 -19.92 3.37 -12.28
CA GLY A 506 -20.14 2.30 -11.32
C GLY A 506 -21.16 2.66 -10.26
N LEU A 507 -21.81 1.63 -9.73
CA LEU A 507 -22.78 1.74 -8.64
C LEU A 507 -22.64 0.52 -7.72
N ARG A 508 -22.71 0.78 -6.41
CA ARG A 508 -22.82 -0.24 -5.37
C ARG A 508 -24.01 0.05 -4.48
N TRP A 509 -24.75 -0.97 -4.14
CA TRP A 509 -25.62 -0.99 -2.98
C TRP A 509 -24.94 -1.76 -1.86
N SER A 510 -24.90 -1.15 -0.67
CA SER A 510 -24.34 -1.74 0.54
C SER A 510 -25.38 -1.80 1.63
N TRP A 511 -25.38 -2.90 2.37
CA TRP A 511 -26.17 -3.13 3.56
C TRP A 511 -25.27 -3.60 4.69
N GLN A 512 -25.49 -3.08 5.88
CA GLN A 512 -24.80 -3.48 7.10
C GLN A 512 -25.80 -3.58 8.24
N GLU A 513 -25.69 -4.66 9.01
CA GLU A 513 -26.38 -4.84 10.28
C GLU A 513 -25.35 -5.06 11.39
N ALA A 514 -25.50 -4.33 12.51
CA ALA A 514 -24.65 -4.50 13.67
C ALA A 514 -25.49 -4.59 14.95
N GLN A 515 -25.19 -5.56 15.80
CA GLN A 515 -25.81 -5.74 17.10
C GLN A 515 -24.74 -5.95 18.17
N ALA A 516 -24.81 -5.16 19.26
CA ALA A 516 -23.98 -5.36 20.42
C ALA A 516 -24.77 -6.03 21.57
N LYS A 517 -24.10 -6.94 22.30
CA LYS A 517 -24.55 -7.55 23.55
C LYS A 517 -23.56 -7.18 24.64
N ASN A 518 -24.06 -6.48 25.66
CA ASN A 518 -23.29 -6.05 26.81
C ASN A 518 -23.56 -7.02 27.96
N LEU A 519 -22.51 -7.67 28.44
CA LEU A 519 -22.54 -8.57 29.60
C LEU A 519 -21.93 -7.84 30.79
N ASP A 520 -22.71 -7.54 31.80
CA ASP A 520 -22.24 -6.97 33.06
C ASP A 520 -21.93 -8.10 34.04
N LEU A 521 -20.65 -8.34 34.27
CA LEU A 521 -20.13 -9.42 35.11
C LEU A 521 -20.11 -9.03 36.59
N THR A 522 -20.43 -7.80 36.95
CA THR A 522 -20.54 -7.35 38.34
C THR A 522 -21.86 -7.79 38.98
N LYS A 523 -22.80 -8.31 38.20
CA LYS A 523 -24.11 -8.78 38.62
C LYS A 523 -24.15 -10.31 38.74
N SER A 524 -24.91 -10.81 39.68
CA SER A 524 -25.17 -12.25 39.83
C SER A 524 -26.71 -12.48 39.93
N PRO A 525 -27.30 -13.15 38.89
CA PRO A 525 -26.67 -13.65 37.67
C PRO A 525 -26.18 -12.53 36.74
N VAL A 526 -25.27 -12.84 35.82
CA VAL A 526 -24.73 -11.88 34.82
C VAL A 526 -25.88 -11.18 34.10
N ALA A 527 -25.90 -9.85 34.18
CA ALA A 527 -26.90 -9.07 33.45
C ALA A 527 -26.49 -8.93 31.96
N ILE A 528 -27.43 -9.27 31.05
CA ILE A 528 -27.21 -9.18 29.64
C ILE A 528 -28.16 -8.13 29.03
N LYS A 529 -27.56 -7.08 28.45
CA LYS A 529 -28.29 -6.05 27.68
C LYS A 529 -27.96 -6.19 26.20
N LYS A 530 -28.95 -6.40 25.37
CA LYS A 530 -28.83 -6.29 23.91
C LYS A 530 -29.15 -4.87 23.50
N ASP A 531 -28.24 -4.27 22.70
CA ASP A 531 -28.55 -3.01 22.04
C ASP A 531 -29.49 -3.26 20.85
N ALA A 532 -30.20 -2.23 20.41
CA ALA A 532 -31.04 -2.31 19.21
C ALA A 532 -30.17 -2.64 17.98
N ASN A 533 -30.74 -3.43 17.05
CA ASN A 533 -30.11 -3.67 15.78
C ASN A 533 -29.94 -2.35 15.02
N ARG A 534 -28.71 -2.09 14.58
CA ARG A 534 -28.43 -0.95 13.72
C ARG A 534 -28.29 -1.43 12.28
N ILE A 535 -29.14 -0.94 11.42
CA ILE A 535 -29.13 -1.22 9.99
C ILE A 535 -28.78 0.06 9.25
N ASP A 536 -27.69 0.00 8.47
CA ASP A 536 -27.23 1.07 7.60
C ASP A 536 -27.28 0.58 6.14
N GLN A 537 -27.79 1.43 5.24
CA GLN A 537 -27.85 1.16 3.81
C GLN A 537 -27.37 2.38 3.04
N ALA A 538 -26.64 2.16 1.96
CA ALA A 538 -26.18 3.25 1.10
C ALA A 538 -26.01 2.79 -0.35
N PHE A 539 -26.30 3.72 -1.28
CA PHE A 539 -25.82 3.64 -2.65
C PHE A 539 -24.56 4.48 -2.80
N THR A 540 -23.53 3.89 -3.38
CA THR A 540 -22.25 4.54 -3.63
C THR A 540 -21.96 4.59 -5.13
N PRO A 541 -22.35 5.68 -5.82
CA PRO A 541 -22.00 5.91 -7.21
C PRO A 541 -20.54 6.28 -7.38
N LYS A 542 -19.96 5.94 -8.54
CA LYS A 542 -18.67 6.39 -9.00
C LYS A 542 -18.76 6.73 -10.49
N LEU A 543 -18.32 7.93 -10.84
CA LEU A 543 -18.24 8.39 -12.21
C LEU A 543 -16.82 8.93 -12.47
N GLY A 544 -16.23 8.51 -13.58
CA GLY A 544 -14.91 8.98 -13.99
C GLY A 544 -14.87 9.27 -15.48
N LEU A 545 -14.20 10.35 -15.86
CA LEU A 545 -13.94 10.71 -17.24
C LEU A 545 -12.43 10.63 -17.46
N VAL A 546 -12.02 10.03 -18.56
CA VAL A 546 -10.61 9.92 -18.96
C VAL A 546 -10.48 10.39 -20.40
N PHE A 547 -9.66 11.41 -20.60
CA PHE A 547 -9.28 11.91 -21.91
C PHE A 547 -7.79 11.65 -22.17
N GLN A 548 -7.47 10.89 -23.21
CA GLN A 548 -6.10 10.53 -23.60
C GLN A 548 -5.75 11.22 -24.92
N PRO A 549 -5.19 12.43 -24.88
CA PRO A 549 -4.74 13.11 -26.11
C PRO A 549 -3.67 12.30 -26.85
N THR A 550 -2.81 11.62 -26.08
CA THR A 550 -1.76 10.70 -26.56
C THR A 550 -1.78 9.40 -25.73
N GLN A 551 -1.17 8.33 -26.22
CA GLN A 551 -1.15 7.02 -25.53
C GLN A 551 -0.40 7.06 -24.17
N ASP A 552 0.45 8.05 -23.98
CA ASP A 552 1.31 8.23 -22.82
C ASP A 552 0.84 9.37 -21.88
N MET A 553 -0.32 9.98 -22.16
CA MET A 553 -0.90 11.07 -21.37
C MET A 553 -2.39 10.85 -21.14
N SER A 554 -2.83 11.08 -19.91
CA SER A 554 -4.24 11.00 -19.53
C SER A 554 -4.60 12.18 -18.63
N LEU A 555 -5.68 12.85 -18.97
CA LEU A 555 -6.40 13.79 -18.12
C LEU A 555 -7.61 13.07 -17.57
N PHE A 556 -7.87 13.18 -16.29
CA PHE A 556 -9.05 12.58 -15.69
C PHE A 556 -9.78 13.51 -14.72
N ALA A 557 -11.08 13.29 -14.62
CA ALA A 557 -11.92 13.84 -13.60
C ALA A 557 -12.78 12.72 -13.01
N SER A 558 -13.02 12.73 -11.70
CA SER A 558 -13.88 11.73 -11.08
C SER A 558 -14.72 12.32 -9.94
N TYR A 559 -15.90 11.73 -9.78
CA TYR A 559 -16.76 11.90 -8.62
C TYR A 559 -17.01 10.51 -8.01
N SER A 560 -17.01 10.44 -6.70
CA SER A 560 -17.41 9.26 -5.95
C SER A 560 -17.93 9.67 -4.59
N ASN A 561 -18.80 8.86 -4.01
CA ASN A 561 -19.12 9.01 -2.60
C ASN A 561 -18.76 7.76 -1.80
N SER A 562 -18.76 7.90 -0.49
CA SER A 562 -18.66 6.83 0.48
C SER A 562 -19.55 7.13 1.67
N PHE A 563 -19.75 6.15 2.54
CA PHE A 563 -20.50 6.35 3.78
C PHE A 563 -19.76 5.75 4.96
N THR A 564 -19.97 6.33 6.14
CA THR A 564 -19.45 5.81 7.40
C THR A 564 -20.59 5.69 8.39
N PRO A 565 -20.90 4.49 8.91
CA PRO A 565 -21.88 4.31 9.95
C PRO A 565 -21.50 5.10 11.21
N ASN A 566 -22.47 5.81 11.78
CA ASN A 566 -22.31 6.53 13.03
C ASN A 566 -22.74 5.67 14.22
N THR A 567 -22.19 5.89 15.40
CA THR A 567 -22.58 5.25 16.65
C THR A 567 -23.41 6.19 17.50
N GLY A 568 -24.32 5.64 18.33
CA GLY A 568 -25.20 6.39 19.20
C GLY A 568 -26.63 6.48 18.63
N THR A 569 -27.45 7.31 19.31
CA THR A 569 -28.84 7.55 18.97
C THR A 569 -29.12 9.03 18.85
N THR A 570 -30.18 9.39 18.17
CA THR A 570 -30.73 10.76 18.19
C THR A 570 -31.37 11.06 19.56
N ALA A 571 -31.72 12.31 19.83
CA ALA A 571 -32.37 12.70 21.08
C ALA A 571 -33.69 11.93 21.36
N ASP A 572 -34.40 11.53 20.32
CA ASP A 572 -35.60 10.70 20.38
C ASP A 572 -35.29 9.17 20.34
N LEU A 573 -34.06 8.80 20.70
CA LEU A 573 -33.55 7.43 20.84
C LEU A 573 -33.62 6.57 19.56
N LYS A 574 -33.73 7.19 18.39
CA LYS A 574 -33.63 6.50 17.11
C LYS A 574 -32.18 6.30 16.69
N VAL A 575 -31.91 5.27 15.90
CA VAL A 575 -30.60 5.02 15.31
C VAL A 575 -30.22 6.20 14.43
N ILE A 576 -28.99 6.73 14.63
CA ILE A 576 -28.48 7.84 13.85
C ILE A 576 -28.04 7.37 12.46
N LYS A 577 -28.33 8.16 11.42
CA LYS A 577 -27.97 7.85 10.03
C LYS A 577 -26.46 7.88 9.81
N PRO A 578 -25.94 7.17 8.81
CA PRO A 578 -24.53 7.25 8.44
C PRO A 578 -24.16 8.65 7.91
N SER A 579 -22.90 9.01 8.07
CA SER A 579 -22.29 10.15 7.39
C SER A 579 -22.08 9.84 5.92
N ILE A 580 -22.38 10.79 5.04
CA ILE A 580 -22.11 10.71 3.60
C ILE A 580 -20.93 11.58 3.28
N ILE A 581 -20.03 11.08 2.46
CA ILE A 581 -18.77 11.69 2.14
C ILE A 581 -18.62 11.78 0.63
N ASP A 582 -18.61 12.99 0.10
CA ASP A 582 -18.45 13.27 -1.32
C ASP A 582 -17.00 13.59 -1.65
N GLN A 583 -16.54 13.08 -2.78
CA GLN A 583 -15.17 13.29 -3.24
C GLN A 583 -15.14 13.63 -4.72
N TYR A 584 -14.34 14.63 -5.04
CA TYR A 584 -14.04 15.10 -6.39
C TYR A 584 -12.53 15.04 -6.60
N GLU A 585 -12.11 14.54 -7.77
CA GLU A 585 -10.70 14.51 -8.19
C GLU A 585 -10.56 15.01 -9.61
N LEU A 586 -9.46 15.71 -9.86
CA LEU A 586 -8.99 16.09 -11.18
C LEU A 586 -7.50 15.78 -11.25
N GLY A 587 -7.05 15.17 -12.35
CA GLY A 587 -5.64 14.83 -12.43
C GLY A 587 -5.09 14.65 -13.83
N ILE A 588 -3.77 14.60 -13.87
CA ILE A 588 -2.97 14.39 -15.08
C ILE A 588 -1.99 13.26 -14.80
N LYS A 589 -1.97 12.25 -15.68
CA LYS A 589 -0.96 11.19 -15.70
C LYS A 589 -0.16 11.29 -16.96
N LYS A 590 1.15 11.23 -16.86
CA LYS A 590 2.04 11.30 -18.01
C LYS A 590 3.20 10.31 -17.85
N ASP A 591 3.40 9.52 -18.89
CA ASP A 591 4.58 8.68 -19.05
C ASP A 591 5.56 9.36 -19.98
N PHE A 592 6.80 9.46 -19.54
CA PHE A 592 7.91 9.97 -20.34
C PHE A 592 8.86 8.81 -20.68
N TRP A 593 9.61 8.97 -21.75
CA TRP A 593 10.64 8.01 -22.18
C TRP A 593 10.10 6.57 -22.24
N ARG A 594 8.93 6.39 -22.86
CA ARG A 594 8.26 5.08 -23.00
C ARG A 594 7.97 4.41 -21.65
N GLY A 595 7.60 5.18 -20.64
CA GLY A 595 7.24 4.70 -19.30
C GLY A 595 8.44 4.44 -18.38
N LEU A 596 9.63 4.90 -18.72
CA LEU A 596 10.77 4.90 -17.78
C LEU A 596 10.62 5.93 -16.67
N LEU A 597 9.85 6.99 -16.92
CA LEU A 597 9.41 7.96 -15.93
C LEU A 597 7.88 8.11 -16.03
N SER A 598 7.19 7.87 -14.92
CA SER A 598 5.75 8.10 -14.78
C SER A 598 5.50 9.16 -13.75
N THR A 599 4.63 10.11 -14.08
CA THR A 599 4.19 11.16 -13.19
C THR A 599 2.67 11.18 -13.08
N ASN A 600 2.17 11.49 -11.89
CA ASN A 600 0.76 11.69 -11.63
C ASN A 600 0.59 12.92 -10.74
N ILE A 601 -0.23 13.88 -11.18
CA ILE A 601 -0.65 15.03 -10.39
C ILE A 601 -2.14 14.89 -10.17
N THR A 602 -2.59 14.99 -8.91
CA THR A 602 -3.99 14.88 -8.54
C THR A 602 -4.38 16.06 -7.63
N LEU A 603 -5.40 16.78 -8.00
CA LEU A 603 -6.13 17.73 -7.16
C LEU A 603 -7.35 17.01 -6.61
N TYR A 604 -7.65 17.19 -5.33
CA TYR A 604 -8.83 16.59 -4.72
C TYR A 604 -9.56 17.52 -3.75
N GLN A 605 -10.84 17.25 -3.60
CA GLN A 605 -11.68 17.80 -2.55
C GLN A 605 -12.56 16.67 -1.98
N ILE A 606 -12.56 16.53 -0.65
CA ILE A 606 -13.38 15.59 0.09
C ILE A 606 -14.21 16.39 1.09
N GLU A 607 -15.51 16.16 1.11
CA GLU A 607 -16.43 16.80 2.04
C GLU A 607 -17.21 15.73 2.80
N ASN A 608 -16.97 15.67 4.11
CA ASN A 608 -17.70 14.78 5.01
C ASN A 608 -18.77 15.59 5.72
N SER A 609 -20.01 15.42 5.28
CA SER A 609 -21.19 16.03 5.84
C SER A 609 -21.87 15.10 6.85
N ASN A 610 -22.66 15.67 7.75
CA ASN A 610 -23.41 14.89 8.73
C ASN A 610 -22.51 14.08 9.68
N LEU A 611 -21.42 14.67 10.17
CA LEU A 611 -20.65 14.10 11.25
C LEU A 611 -21.51 14.05 12.52
N ALA A 612 -21.54 12.89 13.16
CA ALA A 612 -22.19 12.71 14.44
C ALA A 612 -21.42 13.45 15.55
N GLN A 613 -22.09 14.39 16.21
CA GLN A 613 -21.60 15.11 17.37
C GLN A 613 -22.52 14.87 18.55
N THR A 614 -22.02 15.04 19.79
CA THR A 614 -22.88 14.93 20.97
C THR A 614 -23.97 16.02 20.90
N ALA A 615 -25.22 15.62 21.07
CA ALA A 615 -26.34 16.56 21.09
C ALA A 615 -26.27 17.47 22.32
N GLU A 616 -26.65 18.71 22.16
CA GLU A 616 -26.70 19.71 23.26
C GLU A 616 -27.85 19.44 24.21
N PHE A 617 -28.98 19.04 23.65
CA PHE A 617 -30.21 18.81 24.40
C PHE A 617 -30.75 17.38 24.18
N LYS A 618 -31.45 16.88 25.19
CA LYS A 618 -32.32 15.69 25.10
C LYS A 618 -33.64 16.04 24.42
N ALA A 619 -34.46 15.03 24.13
CA ALA A 619 -35.75 15.20 23.49
C ALA A 619 -36.74 16.08 24.31
N ASP A 620 -36.59 16.11 25.63
CA ASP A 620 -37.38 16.91 26.56
C ASP A 620 -36.87 18.37 26.70
N GLY A 621 -35.84 18.75 25.95
CA GLY A 621 -35.25 20.08 25.99
C GLY A 621 -34.25 20.29 27.15
N SER A 622 -34.02 19.31 28.02
CA SER A 622 -33.01 19.38 29.07
C SER A 622 -31.59 19.25 28.50
N ALA A 623 -30.59 19.85 29.18
CA ALA A 623 -29.19 19.73 28.78
C ALA A 623 -28.75 18.25 28.75
N ASN A 624 -28.06 17.85 27.68
CA ASN A 624 -27.62 16.50 27.49
C ASN A 624 -26.20 16.28 28.06
N THR A 625 -26.08 15.33 28.99
CA THR A 625 -24.79 14.84 29.50
C THR A 625 -24.44 13.43 28.98
N ASP A 626 -25.32 12.81 28.22
CA ASP A 626 -25.10 11.49 27.64
C ASP A 626 -24.41 11.60 26.28
N THR A 627 -23.15 11.22 26.22
CA THR A 627 -22.36 11.27 25.00
C THR A 627 -22.82 10.28 23.93
N SER A 628 -23.73 9.35 24.23
CA SER A 628 -24.34 8.45 23.26
C SER A 628 -25.46 9.10 22.44
N ILE A 629 -26.05 10.18 22.96
CA ILE A 629 -27.05 10.96 22.22
C ILE A 629 -26.33 11.92 21.26
N LYS A 630 -26.62 11.77 19.98
CA LYS A 630 -25.92 12.45 18.88
C LYS A 630 -26.85 13.28 18.01
N VAL A 631 -26.25 14.24 17.35
CA VAL A 631 -26.86 15.04 16.27
C VAL A 631 -25.92 15.06 15.06
N LEU A 632 -26.48 15.02 13.86
CA LEU A 632 -25.71 15.11 12.60
C LEU A 632 -25.50 16.59 12.23
N SER A 633 -24.62 17.27 12.92
CA SER A 633 -24.42 18.72 12.77
C SER A 633 -23.00 19.10 12.35
N GLY A 634 -22.05 18.19 12.43
CA GLY A 634 -20.67 18.46 12.08
C GLY A 634 -20.36 18.27 10.60
N SER A 635 -19.33 18.94 10.11
CA SER A 635 -18.73 18.67 8.81
C SER A 635 -17.23 18.95 8.80
N THR A 636 -16.51 18.24 7.92
CA THR A 636 -15.11 18.52 7.63
C THR A 636 -14.90 18.61 6.13
N LYS A 637 -13.91 19.39 5.72
CA LYS A 637 -13.49 19.54 4.33
C LYS A 637 -12.00 19.34 4.21
N SER A 638 -11.58 18.45 3.33
CA SER A 638 -10.19 18.19 2.97
C SER A 638 -9.95 18.58 1.52
N LYS A 639 -8.95 19.38 1.27
CA LYS A 639 -8.51 19.79 -0.08
C LYS A 639 -7.01 19.57 -0.19
N GLY A 640 -6.55 19.21 -1.37
CA GLY A 640 -5.11 19.04 -1.53
C GLY A 640 -4.65 18.80 -2.95
N VAL A 641 -3.32 18.72 -3.04
CA VAL A 641 -2.57 18.45 -4.26
C VAL A 641 -1.59 17.34 -3.97
N GLU A 642 -1.51 16.36 -4.85
CA GLU A 642 -0.57 15.24 -4.76
C GLU A 642 0.22 15.14 -6.04
N LEU A 643 1.54 14.98 -5.92
CA LEU A 643 2.47 14.69 -7.02
C LEU A 643 3.15 13.36 -6.74
N ASP A 644 3.03 12.41 -7.64
CA ASP A 644 3.69 11.10 -7.58
C ASP A 644 4.65 10.94 -8.76
N ILE A 645 5.87 10.51 -8.49
CA ILE A 645 6.91 10.27 -9.50
C ILE A 645 7.49 8.87 -9.29
N THR A 646 7.54 8.07 -10.33
CA THR A 646 8.26 6.80 -10.36
C THR A 646 9.12 6.75 -11.62
N ALA A 647 10.42 6.51 -11.44
CA ALA A 647 11.35 6.48 -12.58
C ALA A 647 12.31 5.29 -12.50
N ARG A 648 12.63 4.74 -13.68
CA ARG A 648 13.67 3.73 -13.91
C ARG A 648 14.42 4.07 -15.19
N PRO A 649 15.14 5.20 -15.18
CA PRO A 649 15.72 5.76 -16.42
C PRO A 649 16.82 4.88 -17.01
N THR A 650 17.48 4.07 -16.21
CA THR A 650 18.51 3.12 -16.61
C THR A 650 18.41 1.81 -15.85
N GLU A 651 19.04 0.77 -16.34
CA GLU A 651 19.14 -0.51 -15.66
C GLU A 651 19.79 -0.35 -14.28
N GLY A 652 19.22 -0.99 -13.27
CA GLY A 652 19.69 -0.92 -11.88
C GLY A 652 19.24 0.31 -11.09
N LEU A 653 18.74 1.37 -11.72
CA LEU A 653 18.29 2.59 -11.07
C LEU A 653 16.77 2.60 -10.84
N SER A 654 16.37 2.83 -9.59
CA SER A 654 14.98 2.99 -9.18
C SER A 654 14.83 4.29 -8.39
N ILE A 655 13.86 5.12 -8.77
CA ILE A 655 13.54 6.38 -8.10
C ILE A 655 12.05 6.41 -7.84
N MET A 656 11.67 6.74 -6.60
CA MET A 656 10.30 7.06 -6.23
C MET A 656 10.32 8.39 -5.48
N ALA A 657 9.48 9.32 -5.87
CA ALA A 657 9.37 10.61 -5.20
C ALA A 657 7.93 11.07 -5.16
N GLY A 658 7.61 11.90 -4.20
CA GLY A 658 6.29 12.48 -4.11
C GLY A 658 6.24 13.68 -3.17
N TYR A 659 5.21 14.48 -3.39
CA TYR A 659 4.86 15.60 -2.53
C TYR A 659 3.35 15.67 -2.39
N SER A 660 2.85 15.94 -1.19
CA SER A 660 1.44 16.14 -0.93
C SER A 660 1.22 17.35 -0.05
N TYR A 661 0.32 18.21 -0.48
CA TYR A 661 -0.28 19.25 0.35
C TYR A 661 -1.70 18.83 0.72
N ASN A 662 -2.05 18.95 2.00
CA ASN A 662 -3.39 18.67 2.52
C ASN A 662 -3.85 19.79 3.46
N ASP A 663 -5.03 20.33 3.20
CA ASP A 663 -5.73 21.26 4.09
C ASP A 663 -7.07 20.65 4.52
N MET A 664 -7.07 19.98 5.68
CA MET A 664 -8.28 19.41 6.26
C MET A 664 -8.71 20.18 7.50
N ARG A 665 -9.96 20.69 7.46
CA ARG A 665 -10.50 21.55 8.52
C ARG A 665 -11.92 21.16 8.87
N TYR A 666 -12.29 21.49 10.12
CA TYR A 666 -13.68 21.52 10.52
C TYR A 666 -14.38 22.72 9.86
N THR A 667 -15.46 22.46 9.14
CA THR A 667 -16.29 23.49 8.48
C THR A 667 -17.59 23.75 9.22
N LYS A 668 -18.02 22.80 10.06
CA LYS A 668 -19.18 22.92 10.95
C LYS A 668 -18.95 22.09 12.20
N THR A 669 -19.29 22.64 13.35
CA THR A 669 -19.17 22.00 14.67
C THR A 669 -20.39 22.29 15.52
N SER A 670 -20.55 21.63 16.67
CA SER A 670 -21.67 21.89 17.61
C SER A 670 -21.58 23.25 18.30
N GLY A 671 -20.38 23.84 18.40
CA GLY A 671 -20.14 25.08 19.13
C GLY A 671 -20.12 24.93 20.66
N LEU A 672 -20.29 23.71 21.18
CA LEU A 672 -20.27 23.43 22.60
C LEU A 672 -18.86 23.57 23.19
N GLU A 673 -18.76 23.92 24.49
CA GLU A 673 -17.49 23.95 25.20
C GLU A 673 -16.81 22.58 25.13
N GLY A 674 -15.51 22.57 24.82
CA GLY A 674 -14.73 21.34 24.59
C GLY A 674 -14.96 20.65 23.25
N SER A 675 -15.84 21.16 22.37
CA SER A 675 -15.99 20.67 21.00
C SER A 675 -14.86 21.17 20.09
N PHE A 676 -14.82 20.65 18.87
CA PHE A 676 -13.95 21.17 17.83
C PHE A 676 -14.41 22.60 17.43
N ILE A 677 -13.48 23.39 16.90
CA ILE A 677 -13.71 24.75 16.45
C ILE A 677 -13.72 24.80 14.93
N VAL A 678 -14.64 25.56 14.35
CA VAL A 678 -14.67 25.81 12.89
C VAL A 678 -13.38 26.50 12.46
N GLY A 679 -12.73 25.97 11.44
CA GLY A 679 -11.45 26.45 10.93
C GLY A 679 -10.23 25.72 11.49
N ASP A 680 -10.35 24.98 12.61
CA ASP A 680 -9.25 24.18 13.15
C ASP A 680 -8.82 23.07 12.17
N ARG A 681 -7.52 22.81 12.10
CA ARG A 681 -6.99 21.62 11.43
C ARG A 681 -7.31 20.36 12.25
N LEU A 682 -7.55 19.25 11.57
CA LEU A 682 -7.67 18.00 12.28
C LEU A 682 -6.32 17.61 12.88
N ALA A 683 -6.36 17.12 14.12
CA ALA A 683 -5.17 16.61 14.79
C ALA A 683 -4.47 15.51 13.96
N ARG A 684 -3.16 15.38 14.14
CA ARG A 684 -2.32 14.37 13.50
C ARG A 684 -2.09 14.57 11.98
N THR A 685 -2.73 15.58 11.38
CA THR A 685 -2.71 15.79 9.93
C THR A 685 -1.68 16.84 9.55
N PRO A 686 -0.52 16.47 8.97
CA PRO A 686 0.46 17.42 8.45
C PRO A 686 -0.09 18.14 7.23
N ALA A 687 0.25 19.44 7.10
CA ALA A 687 -0.08 20.20 5.90
C ALA A 687 0.70 19.70 4.67
N ASN A 688 1.94 19.32 4.87
CA ASN A 688 2.84 18.93 3.80
C ASN A 688 3.53 17.61 4.15
N THR A 689 3.64 16.73 3.18
CA THR A 689 4.50 15.54 3.26
C THR A 689 5.27 15.39 1.97
N ALA A 690 6.50 14.90 2.05
CA ALA A 690 7.29 14.59 0.87
C ALA A 690 8.12 13.33 1.11
N ASN A 691 8.39 12.60 0.05
CA ASN A 691 9.26 11.44 0.07
C ASN A 691 10.14 11.40 -1.17
N LEU A 692 11.35 10.91 -0.99
CA LEU A 692 12.30 10.63 -2.06
C LEU A 692 13.02 9.32 -1.75
N SER A 693 12.98 8.37 -2.67
CA SER A 693 13.71 7.12 -2.61
C SER A 693 14.55 6.97 -3.87
N PHE A 694 15.81 6.71 -3.69
CA PHE A 694 16.77 6.44 -4.74
C PHE A 694 17.49 5.13 -4.41
N PHE A 695 17.61 4.23 -5.38
CA PHE A 695 18.40 3.03 -5.24
C PHE A 695 19.04 2.66 -6.58
N TYR A 696 20.35 2.43 -6.56
CA TYR A 696 21.11 2.08 -7.74
C TYR A 696 22.00 0.86 -7.48
N THR A 697 21.84 -0.17 -8.31
CA THR A 697 22.75 -1.33 -8.38
C THR A 697 23.50 -1.28 -9.70
N LEU A 698 24.81 -1.31 -9.67
CA LEU A 698 25.65 -1.31 -10.86
C LEU A 698 25.41 -2.61 -11.65
N PRO A 699 24.88 -2.51 -12.90
CA PRO A 699 24.45 -3.69 -13.64
C PRO A 699 25.59 -4.41 -14.36
N SER A 700 26.74 -3.74 -14.55
CA SER A 700 27.87 -4.24 -15.36
C SER A 700 29.21 -3.66 -14.87
N GLY A 701 30.30 -4.15 -15.47
CA GLY A 701 31.68 -3.71 -15.16
C GLY A 701 32.29 -4.43 -13.97
N VAL A 702 33.49 -3.98 -13.54
CA VAL A 702 34.25 -4.58 -12.43
C VAL A 702 33.53 -4.47 -11.09
N LEU A 703 32.75 -3.42 -10.93
CA LEU A 703 31.97 -3.13 -9.72
C LEU A 703 30.51 -3.61 -9.82
N LYS A 704 30.20 -4.53 -10.76
CA LYS A 704 28.87 -5.12 -10.90
C LYS A 704 28.39 -5.68 -9.57
N GLY A 705 27.13 -5.38 -9.22
CA GLY A 705 26.49 -5.85 -7.99
C GLY A 705 26.66 -4.90 -6.79
N ILE A 706 27.53 -3.90 -6.85
CA ILE A 706 27.56 -2.85 -5.82
C ILE A 706 26.28 -2.03 -5.93
N SER A 707 25.67 -1.75 -4.80
CA SER A 707 24.44 -0.97 -4.70
C SER A 707 24.55 0.15 -3.68
N PHE A 708 23.85 1.24 -3.96
CA PHE A 708 23.71 2.40 -3.09
C PHE A 708 22.24 2.81 -3.04
N GLY A 709 21.79 3.21 -1.85
CA GLY A 709 20.43 3.70 -1.64
C GLY A 709 20.43 4.95 -0.76
N ALA A 710 19.45 5.82 -1.00
CA ALA A 710 19.13 6.95 -0.14
C ALA A 710 17.61 7.15 -0.11
N ASN A 711 17.06 7.38 1.07
CA ASN A 711 15.66 7.70 1.27
C ASN A 711 15.55 8.94 2.13
N ALA A 712 14.69 9.87 1.76
CA ALA A 712 14.31 11.03 2.57
C ALA A 712 12.80 11.04 2.75
N ASN A 713 12.34 11.32 3.97
CA ASN A 713 10.93 11.43 4.29
C ASN A 713 10.70 12.67 5.13
N TYR A 714 9.89 13.60 4.62
CA TYR A 714 9.52 14.85 5.26
C TYR A 714 8.07 14.78 5.75
N ILE A 715 7.86 15.13 7.01
CA ILE A 715 6.56 15.34 7.63
C ILE A 715 6.48 16.78 8.12
N GLY A 716 5.53 17.52 7.60
CA GLY A 716 5.32 18.93 7.94
C GLY A 716 4.77 19.15 9.34
N GLN A 717 4.67 20.41 9.74
CA GLN A 717 4.02 20.84 10.98
C GLN A 717 2.61 20.28 11.08
N ARG A 718 2.21 19.88 12.27
CA ARG A 718 0.91 19.28 12.58
C ARG A 718 0.50 19.57 14.01
N VAL A 719 -0.77 19.34 14.30
CA VAL A 719 -1.35 19.45 15.63
C VAL A 719 -1.35 18.06 16.28
N GLY A 720 -0.71 17.90 17.43
CA GLY A 720 -0.69 16.65 18.21
C GLY A 720 -2.03 16.36 18.89
N GLY A 721 -2.82 17.38 19.13
CA GLY A 721 -4.11 17.34 19.82
C GLY A 721 -4.47 18.72 20.40
N TRP A 722 -5.43 18.72 21.32
CA TRP A 722 -5.89 19.93 21.98
C TRP A 722 -5.75 19.83 23.49
N ASN A 723 -5.22 20.88 24.12
CA ASN A 723 -5.30 21.04 25.57
C ASN A 723 -6.67 21.62 25.96
N ASN A 724 -7.60 20.75 26.30
CA ASN A 724 -8.95 21.16 26.73
C ASN A 724 -8.99 21.78 28.14
N GLN A 725 -7.90 21.73 28.91
CA GLN A 725 -7.79 22.41 30.22
C GLN A 725 -7.40 23.88 30.07
N TYR A 726 -6.97 24.29 28.88
CA TYR A 726 -6.67 25.68 28.60
C TYR A 726 -7.97 26.46 28.47
N LYS A 727 -8.39 27.11 29.54
CA LYS A 727 -9.47 28.12 29.46
C LYS A 727 -8.86 29.37 28.91
N ALA A 728 -9.12 29.67 27.66
CA ALA A 728 -8.78 30.96 27.12
C ALA A 728 -9.74 32.03 27.68
N THR A 729 -9.33 32.64 28.74
CA THR A 729 -9.79 33.97 29.14
C THR A 729 -8.88 35.02 28.50
N GLU A 730 -8.59 34.88 27.22
CA GLU A 730 -7.82 35.88 26.52
C GLU A 730 -8.74 36.94 25.90
N ALA A 731 -8.33 38.18 26.02
CA ALA A 731 -9.08 39.38 25.71
C ALA A 731 -9.59 39.52 24.24
N ASN A 732 -9.30 38.53 23.37
CA ASN A 732 -9.64 38.52 21.94
C ASN A 732 -10.41 37.30 21.47
N GLY A 733 -10.83 36.38 22.36
CA GLY A 733 -11.63 35.20 21.97
C GLY A 733 -10.92 34.13 21.12
N ILE A 734 -9.61 34.21 20.95
CA ILE A 734 -8.80 33.24 20.22
C ILE A 734 -8.27 32.20 21.19
N PHE A 735 -8.77 30.98 21.06
CA PHE A 735 -8.31 29.86 21.86
C PHE A 735 -6.99 29.34 21.32
N ASP A 736 -5.87 29.62 21.95
CA ASP A 736 -4.61 28.89 21.70
C ASP A 736 -4.55 27.61 22.54
N ARG A 737 -5.22 26.57 22.05
CA ARG A 737 -5.28 25.24 22.70
C ARG A 737 -4.58 24.16 21.93
N GLU A 738 -4.11 24.43 20.70
CA GLU A 738 -3.45 23.44 19.85
C GLU A 738 -2.10 23.03 20.47
N ILE A 739 -1.82 21.73 20.43
CA ILE A 739 -0.53 21.17 20.83
C ILE A 739 0.32 21.05 19.57
N PRO A 740 1.32 21.94 19.36
CA PRO A 740 2.09 21.94 18.11
C PRO A 740 3.10 20.80 18.08
N LEU A 741 3.30 20.23 16.90
CA LEU A 741 4.38 19.32 16.57
C LEU A 741 5.14 19.86 15.36
N GLU A 742 6.44 20.04 15.54
CA GLU A 742 7.31 20.61 14.50
C GLU A 742 7.47 19.66 13.31
N ALA A 743 7.81 20.27 12.17
CA ALA A 743 8.17 19.52 10.97
C ALA A 743 9.53 18.83 11.14
N TYR A 744 9.73 17.72 10.44
CA TYR A 744 11.00 17.00 10.45
C TYR A 744 11.29 16.26 9.16
N THR A 745 12.58 15.94 8.95
CA THR A 745 13.02 15.10 7.84
C THR A 745 13.92 13.98 8.37
N THR A 746 13.58 12.75 8.02
CA THR A 746 14.50 11.62 8.24
C THR A 746 15.19 11.24 6.94
N ILE A 747 16.50 10.92 7.03
CA ILE A 747 17.30 10.48 5.90
C ILE A 747 17.89 9.11 6.24
N ASP A 748 17.68 8.13 5.36
CA ASP A 748 18.28 6.81 5.44
C ASP A 748 19.25 6.63 4.26
N VAL A 749 20.40 6.01 4.49
CA VAL A 749 21.36 5.65 3.44
C VAL A 749 21.69 4.17 3.52
N SER A 750 21.98 3.56 2.38
CA SER A 750 22.35 2.15 2.32
C SER A 750 23.44 1.89 1.29
N ALA A 751 24.24 0.85 1.55
CA ALA A 751 25.24 0.33 0.63
C ALA A 751 25.27 -1.19 0.68
N GLY A 752 25.46 -1.83 -0.46
CA GLY A 752 25.42 -3.29 -0.54
C GLY A 752 26.23 -3.86 -1.69
N TYR A 753 26.33 -5.18 -1.69
CA TYR A 753 27.00 -5.92 -2.73
C TYR A 753 26.29 -7.28 -2.99
N GLU A 754 26.06 -7.55 -4.25
CA GLU A 754 25.52 -8.82 -4.73
C GLU A 754 26.59 -9.60 -5.49
N TRP A 755 26.89 -10.83 -5.08
CA TRP A 755 27.83 -11.73 -5.76
C TRP A 755 27.24 -13.14 -5.89
N GLY A 756 26.98 -13.56 -7.10
CA GLY A 756 26.38 -14.85 -7.38
C GLY A 756 25.03 -15.01 -6.70
N LYS A 757 24.94 -15.94 -5.76
CA LYS A 757 23.72 -16.23 -4.98
C LYS A 757 23.64 -15.49 -3.65
N PHE A 758 24.67 -14.76 -3.30
CA PHE A 758 24.76 -14.04 -2.02
C PHE A 758 24.58 -12.54 -2.21
N SER A 759 24.03 -11.90 -1.23
CA SER A 759 24.02 -10.43 -1.13
C SER A 759 24.14 -9.96 0.31
N ILE A 760 24.76 -8.81 0.48
CA ILE A 760 24.82 -8.06 1.73
C ILE A 760 24.32 -6.65 1.46
N LEU A 761 23.51 -6.12 2.36
CA LEU A 761 23.03 -4.75 2.31
C LEU A 761 23.07 -4.17 3.71
N CYS A 762 23.80 -3.07 3.92
CA CYS A 762 23.83 -2.30 5.15
C CYS A 762 23.01 -1.03 4.99
N LYS A 763 22.22 -0.68 5.99
CA LYS A 763 21.41 0.54 6.06
C LYS A 763 21.71 1.30 7.34
N LEU A 764 21.88 2.61 7.22
CA LEU A 764 21.91 3.55 8.31
C LEU A 764 20.65 4.41 8.25
N SER A 765 19.73 4.20 9.19
CA SER A 765 18.46 4.92 9.27
C SER A 765 18.62 6.15 10.15
N ASN A 766 17.81 7.20 9.86
CA ASN A 766 17.84 8.48 10.57
C ASN A 766 19.27 9.02 10.72
N LEU A 767 19.95 9.22 9.59
CA LEU A 767 21.37 9.63 9.50
C LEU A 767 21.70 10.86 10.36
N THR A 768 20.81 11.84 10.39
CA THR A 768 20.93 13.09 11.14
C THR A 768 20.62 12.95 12.63
N ASN A 769 20.16 11.79 13.07
CA ASN A 769 19.67 11.52 14.43
C ASN A 769 18.55 12.46 14.87
N GLU A 770 17.65 12.78 13.95
CA GLU A 770 16.52 13.65 14.17
C GLU A 770 15.68 13.18 15.36
N LEU A 771 15.23 14.10 16.20
CA LEU A 771 14.28 13.88 17.28
C LEU A 771 12.95 14.56 16.93
N ASN A 772 11.90 13.80 16.83
CA ASN A 772 10.54 14.26 16.67
C ASN A 772 9.59 13.17 17.19
N TYR A 773 8.29 13.35 17.05
CA TYR A 773 7.32 12.51 17.74
C TYR A 773 6.19 12.07 16.80
N THR A 774 5.66 10.87 17.01
CA THR A 774 4.37 10.41 16.52
C THR A 774 3.33 10.56 17.62
N VAL A 775 2.11 10.88 17.25
CA VAL A 775 1.04 11.12 18.22
C VAL A 775 0.54 9.79 18.77
N HIS A 776 0.44 9.66 20.09
CA HIS A 776 -0.32 8.59 20.71
C HIS A 776 -1.74 9.07 21.02
N GLU A 777 -1.87 10.03 21.91
CA GLU A 777 -3.12 10.68 22.35
C GLU A 777 -2.85 12.18 22.58
N ASN A 778 -3.86 12.96 22.91
CA ASN A 778 -3.72 14.39 23.25
C ASN A 778 -2.80 14.68 24.46
N TYR A 779 -2.39 13.69 25.20
CA TYR A 779 -1.58 13.79 26.42
C TYR A 779 -0.23 13.07 26.29
N SER A 780 0.01 12.34 25.23
CA SER A 780 1.28 11.62 25.04
C SER A 780 1.67 11.46 23.57
N VAL A 781 2.97 11.41 23.36
CA VAL A 781 3.60 11.24 22.04
C VAL A 781 4.72 10.22 22.15
N ASN A 782 4.98 9.48 21.06
CA ASN A 782 6.08 8.53 20.98
C ASN A 782 7.23 9.14 20.19
N PRO A 783 8.46 9.21 20.75
CA PRO A 783 9.63 9.68 20.00
C PRO A 783 9.93 8.74 18.83
N ILE A 784 10.36 9.32 17.70
CA ILE A 784 10.86 8.53 16.56
C ILE A 784 12.21 7.88 16.91
N ALA A 785 12.52 6.77 16.24
CA ALA A 785 13.78 6.06 16.48
C ALA A 785 15.02 6.93 16.19
N PRO A 786 16.08 6.83 17.02
CA PRO A 786 17.36 7.47 16.76
C PRO A 786 18.04 6.88 15.53
N ARG A 787 19.25 7.30 15.25
CA ARG A 787 20.12 6.67 14.26
C ARG A 787 20.32 5.19 14.58
N GLN A 788 20.09 4.33 13.59
CA GLN A 788 20.18 2.88 13.72
C GLN A 788 20.87 2.26 12.52
N VAL A 789 21.65 1.22 12.76
CA VAL A 789 22.30 0.41 11.72
C VAL A 789 21.56 -0.90 11.57
N MET A 790 21.38 -1.35 10.34
CA MET A 790 20.83 -2.66 10.01
C MET A 790 21.60 -3.29 8.85
N THR A 791 21.89 -4.57 8.96
CA THR A 791 22.53 -5.37 7.91
C THR A 791 21.67 -6.57 7.57
N ALA A 792 21.44 -6.79 6.28
CA ALA A 792 20.77 -7.97 5.75
C ALA A 792 21.78 -8.83 4.95
N LEU A 793 21.86 -10.10 5.28
CA LEU A 793 22.58 -11.13 4.53
C LEU A 793 21.52 -12.01 3.86
N LYS A 794 21.70 -12.32 2.57
CA LYS A 794 20.78 -13.16 1.80
C LYS A 794 21.50 -14.20 0.98
N TYR A 795 20.89 -15.36 0.87
CA TYR A 795 21.30 -16.44 -0.03
C TYR A 795 20.11 -16.87 -0.88
N LYS A 796 20.23 -16.74 -2.22
CA LYS A 796 19.23 -17.16 -3.21
C LYS A 796 19.65 -18.47 -3.88
N PHE A 797 18.73 -19.42 -4.02
CA PHE A 797 19.02 -20.74 -4.60
C PHE A 797 17.95 -21.25 -5.58
#